data_481cb86f66bc13d9f7cdd01fc87e0523
#
_entry.id   481cb86f66bc13d9f7cdd01fc87e0523
#
_cell.length_a   1.000
_cell.length_b   1.000
_cell.length_c   1.000
_cell.angle_alpha   90.00
_cell.angle_beta   90.00
_cell.angle_gamma   90.00
#
_symmetry.space_group_name_H-M   'P 1'
#
loop_
_entity.id
_entity.type
_entity.pdbx_description
1 polymer ?
#
loop_
_entity_poly.entity_id
_entity_poly.type
_entity_poly.pdbx_seq_one_letter_code
_entity_poly.pdbx_strand_id
1 'polypeptide(L)'
;MNNCYTRFYRIILILLFAATSSLSFAQGGEEYSPEKIKEYKANVQNLVDFLEYSFNTLGNPKTTARDKDVIINQSYAKIFIDGDVQVEDDLDDNRETLINKDVQAYLKDIDFFFKEAVFSLNVTSIDHKFKADNEIYFVVSLTRTLNATTVTDDTVSSNKERFIEVNFDDVAQDLRIASIYTTRIDEKDELFAWWNKMPNAWREVLGHDAFIEDTIRLSKVVEINDTMAIAEYIGMKEVPIDTFLVYGTDTLHIDETEIVEGAFRDTIPLRKNFAYRMLQRIASETEIDISGNLHIRSLSPLVHMGELQKVKCANTMVDDLGPLRSLIGIESLDCSGTAVTSLIPMQYSVSLISLDIQTTAIADLQAVTNLRKLAKFNFSDTPVDSIEMLAEMRSLSDIRFSNTLVSNISPLENLTELRIINFSGTWVEDLAPLAELHNLERLYISNTNVDDLSALSGLDKLQTIYLDSTNVISLQALSGLTNLESIYCDHTGITDSKANKFMAENPNTLVVYESVALARWWEGLPGQWKKVFRQMKEMDDTPTKEQLHHLAQFTEIDISGKQEIKSLDPLKMLRYLKSLDCSSTGISDLWPLSDLIDLHTLNCANTIVSDCEGLRDLMNLEHLNISNTQIDDIQCISRIRNLRELNISQTSIAAINVFGPNDIDIIYADESKVSIGEVKAFKAENPEGIVVYQTAELESWWAGLNSGWKEVFSSAGGLKAAPSRTELQRMADLTEIDLGKRKNLGTLMPLQKLYQIKSLKMNDTQIPDLGPIENSLTLETLIISDNPIEDLNYIAGLKNLKKLEFENTPVNDLIPLAGLTKLETLNMAGTQIKKLNEVSVLSNLKHISFFNTGIKSLSPLEGLTSLEHIKCFNTRLSEKKVRSFQEEHPSCEIIFY
;
A
#
# COMPACT_ATOMS: atom_id res chain seq x y z
N MET A 1 -31.24 20.07 -28.86
CA MET A 1 -32.43 19.77 -29.65
C MET A 1 -32.42 18.41 -30.33
N ASN A 2 -31.67 17.42 -29.84
CA ASN A 2 -31.57 16.08 -30.49
C ASN A 2 -32.09 14.90 -29.61
N ASN A 3 -32.87 15.16 -28.56
CA ASN A 3 -33.40 14.11 -27.68
C ASN A 3 -34.91 13.99 -27.65
N CYS A 4 -35.60 14.73 -28.54
CA CYS A 4 -37.09 14.69 -28.61
C CYS A 4 -37.63 13.84 -29.79
N TYR A 5 -36.83 13.61 -30.82
CA TYR A 5 -37.27 12.85 -31.99
C TYR A 5 -37.19 11.32 -31.85
N THR A 6 -36.33 10.80 -31.00
CA THR A 6 -36.17 9.36 -30.77
C THR A 6 -37.24 8.76 -29.84
N ARG A 7 -37.92 9.59 -29.05
CA ARG A 7 -39.05 9.11 -28.20
C ARG A 7 -40.39 9.10 -28.97
N PHE A 8 -40.55 9.91 -30.00
CA PHE A 8 -41.77 9.96 -30.81
C PHE A 8 -41.88 8.80 -31.80
N TYR A 9 -40.76 8.32 -32.33
CA TYR A 9 -40.72 7.15 -33.22
C TYR A 9 -40.97 5.82 -32.50
N ARG A 10 -40.60 5.70 -31.23
CA ARG A 10 -40.87 4.51 -30.43
C ARG A 10 -42.34 4.40 -29.99
N ILE A 11 -43.05 5.50 -29.81
CA ILE A 11 -44.48 5.52 -29.43
C ILE A 11 -45.37 5.24 -30.64
N ILE A 12 -45.02 5.65 -31.84
CA ILE A 12 -45.76 5.35 -33.08
C ILE A 12 -45.56 3.89 -33.51
N LEU A 13 -44.40 3.28 -33.27
CA LEU A 13 -44.19 1.84 -33.54
C LEU A 13 -44.95 0.95 -32.53
N ILE A 14 -45.09 1.38 -31.27
CA ILE A 14 -45.90 0.63 -30.27
C ILE A 14 -47.40 0.75 -30.50
N LEU A 15 -47.89 1.86 -31.07
CA LEU A 15 -49.29 2.05 -31.40
C LEU A 15 -49.69 1.40 -32.73
N LEU A 16 -48.78 1.15 -33.66
CA LEU A 16 -49.03 0.37 -34.87
C LEU A 16 -48.98 -1.15 -34.62
N PHE A 17 -48.28 -1.62 -33.58
CA PHE A 17 -48.33 -3.03 -33.15
C PHE A 17 -49.56 -3.37 -32.28
N ALA A 18 -50.19 -2.36 -31.65
CA ALA A 18 -51.37 -2.56 -30.82
C ALA A 18 -52.69 -2.55 -31.64
N ALA A 19 -52.64 -2.16 -32.92
CA ALA A 19 -53.83 -2.07 -33.78
C ALA A 19 -54.00 -3.29 -34.70
N THR A 20 -53.01 -4.21 -34.72
CA THR A 20 -53.14 -5.48 -35.50
C THR A 20 -53.35 -6.72 -34.63
N SER A 21 -53.45 -6.57 -33.29
CA SER A 21 -53.61 -7.69 -32.33
C SER A 21 -55.05 -7.84 -31.80
N SER A 22 -56.07 -7.24 -32.43
CA SER A 22 -57.45 -7.38 -32.00
C SER A 22 -58.39 -8.05 -33.02
N LEU A 23 -57.85 -8.92 -33.85
CA LEU A 23 -58.62 -9.82 -34.68
C LEU A 23 -57.90 -11.16 -34.83
N SER A 24 -57.98 -11.99 -33.83
CA SER A 24 -57.88 -13.44 -33.91
C SER A 24 -57.98 -14.05 -32.49
N PHE A 25 -59.12 -13.89 -31.81
CA PHE A 25 -59.55 -14.85 -30.82
C PHE A 25 -60.58 -15.74 -31.48
N ALA A 26 -60.12 -16.82 -32.01
CA ALA A 26 -60.79 -18.11 -32.22
C ALA A 26 -60.03 -18.84 -33.34
N GLN A 27 -59.10 -19.68 -32.96
CA GLN A 27 -58.92 -21.00 -33.59
C GLN A 27 -57.96 -21.82 -32.75
N GLY A 28 -58.38 -22.99 -32.45
CA GLY A 28 -57.71 -24.04 -31.69
C GLY A 28 -56.29 -24.35 -32.19
N GLY A 29 -55.52 -25.03 -31.33
CA GLY A 29 -54.12 -25.36 -31.54
C GLY A 29 -53.77 -25.66 -32.97
N GLU A 30 -52.71 -25.00 -33.51
CA GLU A 30 -52.15 -25.43 -34.78
C GLU A 30 -51.62 -26.87 -34.60
N GLU A 31 -52.42 -27.79 -35.09
CA GLU A 31 -51.97 -29.18 -35.31
C GLU A 31 -50.84 -29.11 -36.32
N TYR A 32 -49.57 -29.56 -35.92
CA TYR A 32 -48.42 -29.60 -36.82
C TYR A 32 -48.78 -30.35 -38.08
N SER A 33 -48.76 -29.68 -39.22
CA SER A 33 -49.14 -30.34 -40.49
C SER A 33 -48.13 -31.44 -40.84
N PRO A 34 -48.53 -32.51 -41.53
CA PRO A 34 -47.61 -33.57 -41.97
C PRO A 34 -46.44 -33.02 -42.82
N GLU A 35 -46.69 -31.97 -43.61
CA GLU A 35 -45.64 -31.28 -44.40
C GLU A 35 -44.63 -30.58 -43.49
N LYS A 36 -45.05 -29.89 -42.44
CA LYS A 36 -44.20 -29.20 -41.49
C LYS A 36 -43.35 -30.18 -40.63
N ILE A 37 -44.00 -31.29 -40.25
CA ILE A 37 -43.28 -32.40 -39.56
C ILE A 37 -42.20 -33.00 -40.48
N LYS A 38 -42.49 -33.15 -41.77
CA LYS A 38 -41.48 -33.63 -42.74
C LYS A 38 -40.33 -32.63 -42.93
N GLU A 39 -40.66 -31.35 -42.96
CA GLU A 39 -39.61 -30.28 -43.02
C GLU A 39 -38.73 -30.30 -41.79
N TYR A 40 -39.30 -30.35 -40.60
CA TYR A 40 -38.55 -30.48 -39.35
C TYR A 40 -37.67 -31.73 -39.31
N LYS A 41 -38.17 -32.90 -39.75
CA LYS A 41 -37.34 -34.11 -39.82
C LYS A 41 -36.15 -33.94 -40.77
N ALA A 42 -36.33 -33.23 -41.87
CA ALA A 42 -35.20 -32.90 -42.76
C ALA A 42 -34.18 -31.96 -42.09
N ASN A 43 -34.68 -30.97 -41.31
CA ASN A 43 -33.76 -30.06 -40.54
C ASN A 43 -33.05 -30.81 -39.41
N VAL A 44 -33.69 -31.74 -38.73
CA VAL A 44 -33.07 -32.64 -37.73
C VAL A 44 -31.97 -33.50 -38.38
N GLN A 45 -32.21 -34.03 -39.60
CA GLN A 45 -31.17 -34.76 -40.32
C GLN A 45 -29.96 -33.85 -40.63
N ASN A 46 -30.20 -32.63 -41.14
CA ASN A 46 -29.11 -31.68 -41.42
C ASN A 46 -28.32 -31.32 -40.12
N LEU A 47 -29.00 -31.24 -38.99
CA LEU A 47 -28.35 -30.98 -37.69
C LEU A 47 -27.42 -32.13 -37.28
N VAL A 48 -27.86 -33.39 -37.48
CA VAL A 48 -27.05 -34.57 -37.22
C VAL A 48 -25.85 -34.64 -38.20
N ASP A 49 -26.05 -34.33 -39.47
CA ASP A 49 -24.98 -34.29 -40.46
C ASP A 49 -23.94 -33.20 -40.10
N PHE A 50 -24.37 -32.06 -39.54
CA PHE A 50 -23.48 -31.01 -39.08
C PHE A 50 -22.76 -31.38 -37.80
N LEU A 51 -23.42 -32.18 -36.92
CA LEU A 51 -22.77 -32.75 -35.75
C LEU A 51 -21.62 -33.71 -36.16
N GLU A 52 -21.89 -34.60 -37.13
CA GLU A 52 -20.92 -35.54 -37.70
C GLU A 52 -19.74 -34.75 -38.30
N TYR A 53 -20.02 -33.73 -39.10
CA TYR A 53 -18.99 -32.83 -39.65
C TYR A 53 -18.12 -32.19 -38.54
N SER A 54 -18.74 -31.75 -37.46
CA SER A 54 -18.01 -31.13 -36.33
C SER A 54 -17.08 -32.12 -35.65
N PHE A 55 -17.55 -33.34 -35.34
CA PHE A 55 -16.77 -34.43 -34.78
C PHE A 55 -15.57 -34.80 -35.67
N ASN A 56 -15.80 -34.93 -36.97
CA ASN A 56 -14.76 -35.27 -37.94
C ASN A 56 -13.76 -34.12 -38.14
N THR A 57 -14.16 -32.88 -37.96
CA THR A 57 -13.24 -31.74 -38.01
C THR A 57 -12.34 -31.72 -36.79
N LEU A 58 -12.87 -32.05 -35.60
CA LEU A 58 -12.09 -32.17 -34.36
C LEU A 58 -11.12 -33.33 -34.39
N GLY A 59 -11.55 -34.50 -34.94
CA GLY A 59 -10.73 -35.71 -35.09
C GLY A 59 -9.70 -35.64 -36.21
N ASN A 60 -9.68 -34.63 -37.04
CA ASN A 60 -8.74 -34.52 -38.15
C ASN A 60 -7.41 -33.85 -37.72
N PRO A 61 -6.27 -34.54 -37.84
CA PRO A 61 -4.97 -33.99 -37.44
C PRO A 61 -4.50 -32.80 -38.30
N LYS A 62 -5.13 -32.54 -39.47
CA LYS A 62 -4.82 -31.37 -40.31
C LYS A 62 -5.60 -30.10 -39.96
N THR A 63 -6.60 -30.20 -39.09
CA THR A 63 -7.35 -29.05 -38.62
C THR A 63 -6.51 -28.25 -37.65
N THR A 64 -6.48 -26.93 -37.85
CA THR A 64 -5.69 -26.04 -36.97
C THR A 64 -6.28 -25.98 -35.56
N ALA A 65 -5.45 -25.78 -34.55
CA ALA A 65 -5.92 -25.61 -33.16
C ALA A 65 -6.97 -24.49 -33.05
N ARG A 66 -6.83 -23.42 -33.84
CA ARG A 66 -7.80 -22.30 -33.87
C ARG A 66 -9.15 -22.74 -34.42
N ASP A 67 -9.18 -23.56 -35.50
CA ASP A 67 -10.46 -24.01 -36.07
C ASP A 67 -11.14 -24.99 -35.15
N LYS A 68 -10.39 -25.82 -34.44
CA LYS A 68 -10.90 -26.72 -33.38
C LYS A 68 -11.48 -25.91 -32.23
N ASP A 69 -10.78 -24.89 -31.76
CA ASP A 69 -11.26 -23.98 -30.72
C ASP A 69 -12.60 -23.30 -31.07
N VAL A 70 -12.75 -22.85 -32.34
CA VAL A 70 -14.00 -22.27 -32.83
C VAL A 70 -15.16 -23.25 -32.74
N ILE A 71 -14.93 -24.56 -33.04
CA ILE A 71 -15.98 -25.57 -32.94
C ILE A 71 -16.37 -25.77 -31.49
N ILE A 72 -15.38 -25.93 -30.60
CA ILE A 72 -15.58 -26.24 -29.17
C ILE A 72 -16.25 -25.08 -28.43
N ASN A 73 -15.80 -23.85 -28.67
CA ASN A 73 -16.19 -22.70 -27.82
C ASN A 73 -17.20 -21.76 -28.47
N GLN A 74 -17.48 -21.88 -29.78
CA GLN A 74 -18.38 -20.98 -30.49
C GLN A 74 -19.45 -21.68 -31.32
N SER A 75 -19.06 -22.68 -32.13
CA SER A 75 -19.97 -23.31 -33.10
C SER A 75 -20.94 -24.29 -32.46
N TYR A 76 -20.64 -24.85 -31.29
CA TYR A 76 -21.54 -25.75 -30.56
C TYR A 76 -22.91 -25.10 -30.31
N ALA A 77 -22.94 -23.77 -30.03
CA ALA A 77 -24.18 -23.04 -29.79
C ALA A 77 -25.12 -22.98 -31.01
N LYS A 78 -24.69 -23.40 -32.19
CA LYS A 78 -25.52 -23.59 -33.38
C LYS A 78 -26.15 -24.97 -33.46
N ILE A 79 -25.65 -25.92 -32.73
CA ILE A 79 -26.02 -27.32 -32.72
C ILE A 79 -26.84 -27.66 -31.50
N PHE A 80 -26.40 -27.22 -30.34
CA PHE A 80 -26.95 -27.54 -29.02
C PHE A 80 -27.76 -26.37 -28.45
N ILE A 81 -28.74 -26.68 -27.59
CA ILE A 81 -29.60 -25.65 -26.94
C ILE A 81 -28.72 -24.69 -26.11
N ASP A 82 -27.83 -25.25 -25.28
CA ASP A 82 -26.89 -24.49 -24.42
C ASP A 82 -25.59 -25.31 -24.19
N GLY A 83 -24.74 -24.81 -23.31
CA GLY A 83 -23.48 -25.46 -22.93
C GLY A 83 -23.65 -26.62 -21.96
N ASP A 84 -24.76 -26.65 -21.24
CA ASP A 84 -25.06 -27.64 -20.20
C ASP A 84 -25.72 -28.92 -20.76
N VAL A 85 -25.92 -28.98 -22.11
CA VAL A 85 -26.41 -30.19 -22.78
C VAL A 85 -25.52 -31.38 -22.47
N GLN A 86 -26.12 -32.42 -21.93
CA GLN A 86 -25.44 -33.65 -21.50
C GLN A 86 -25.23 -34.61 -22.67
N VAL A 87 -23.99 -35.00 -22.85
CA VAL A 87 -23.59 -36.01 -23.82
C VAL A 87 -22.92 -37.18 -23.07
N GLU A 88 -23.46 -38.37 -23.27
CA GLU A 88 -22.84 -39.56 -22.69
C GLU A 88 -21.46 -39.81 -23.28
N ASP A 89 -20.41 -39.89 -22.39
CA ASP A 89 -19.05 -40.12 -22.77
C ASP A 89 -18.81 -41.58 -23.18
N ASP A 90 -18.70 -41.79 -24.46
CA ASP A 90 -18.51 -43.09 -25.08
C ASP A 90 -17.19 -43.21 -25.86
N LEU A 91 -16.30 -42.26 -25.69
CA LEU A 91 -15.03 -42.18 -26.40
C LEU A 91 -13.99 -43.18 -25.86
N ASP A 92 -14.15 -43.62 -24.61
CA ASP A 92 -13.28 -44.59 -23.95
C ASP A 92 -14.06 -45.89 -23.66
N ASP A 93 -13.83 -46.92 -24.47
CA ASP A 93 -14.50 -48.23 -24.33
C ASP A 93 -14.04 -49.09 -23.12
N ASN A 94 -12.95 -48.68 -22.43
CA ASN A 94 -12.42 -49.35 -21.23
C ASN A 94 -13.06 -48.87 -19.95
N ARG A 95 -13.95 -47.87 -20.03
CA ARG A 95 -14.60 -47.30 -18.88
C ARG A 95 -15.74 -48.16 -18.33
N GLU A 96 -15.66 -48.58 -17.08
CA GLU A 96 -16.66 -49.43 -16.43
C GLU A 96 -18.01 -48.75 -16.10
N THR A 97 -18.04 -47.41 -16.09
CA THR A 97 -19.24 -46.62 -15.80
C THR A 97 -19.47 -45.57 -16.87
N LEU A 98 -20.72 -45.45 -17.30
CA LEU A 98 -21.19 -44.40 -18.19
C LEU A 98 -21.15 -43.08 -17.41
N ILE A 99 -20.67 -42.03 -18.03
CA ILE A 99 -20.60 -40.67 -17.46
C ILE A 99 -21.23 -39.75 -18.48
N ASN A 100 -22.07 -38.84 -17.99
CA ASN A 100 -22.54 -37.72 -18.79
C ASN A 100 -21.59 -36.55 -18.64
N LYS A 101 -21.36 -35.84 -19.73
CA LYS A 101 -20.50 -34.64 -19.78
C LYS A 101 -21.22 -33.53 -20.50
N ASP A 102 -20.90 -32.31 -20.12
CA ASP A 102 -21.29 -31.14 -20.91
C ASP A 102 -20.75 -31.26 -22.34
N VAL A 103 -21.51 -30.79 -23.28
CA VAL A 103 -21.16 -30.91 -24.71
C VAL A 103 -19.79 -30.37 -25.04
N GLN A 104 -19.38 -29.25 -24.46
CA GLN A 104 -18.04 -28.70 -24.75
C GLN A 104 -16.93 -29.60 -24.20
N ALA A 105 -17.15 -30.24 -23.05
CA ALA A 105 -16.22 -31.22 -22.50
C ALA A 105 -16.08 -32.47 -23.41
N TYR A 106 -17.19 -32.96 -23.92
CA TYR A 106 -17.19 -34.06 -24.88
C TYR A 106 -16.45 -33.71 -26.20
N LEU A 107 -16.71 -32.49 -26.74
CA LEU A 107 -16.02 -32.02 -27.95
C LEU A 107 -14.50 -31.86 -27.75
N LYS A 108 -14.06 -31.41 -26.59
CA LYS A 108 -12.65 -31.36 -26.22
C LYS A 108 -12.01 -32.74 -26.16
N ASP A 109 -12.72 -33.70 -25.64
CA ASP A 109 -12.26 -35.08 -25.51
C ASP A 109 -11.98 -35.73 -26.86
N ILE A 110 -12.71 -35.41 -27.91
CA ILE A 110 -12.43 -35.91 -29.28
C ILE A 110 -11.03 -35.51 -29.74
N ASP A 111 -10.66 -34.24 -29.55
CA ASP A 111 -9.31 -33.75 -29.91
C ASP A 111 -8.21 -34.24 -28.96
N PHE A 112 -8.56 -34.48 -27.72
CA PHE A 112 -7.62 -34.88 -26.68
C PHE A 112 -7.24 -36.35 -26.75
N PHE A 113 -8.24 -37.26 -26.96
CA PHE A 113 -7.99 -38.67 -26.94
C PHE A 113 -7.38 -39.22 -28.22
N PHE A 114 -7.64 -38.56 -29.37
CA PHE A 114 -7.33 -39.15 -30.64
C PHE A 114 -6.34 -38.29 -31.44
N LYS A 115 -5.30 -38.97 -32.00
CA LYS A 115 -4.44 -38.38 -33.06
C LYS A 115 -5.23 -38.18 -34.32
N GLU A 116 -6.12 -39.15 -34.63
CA GLU A 116 -7.03 -39.12 -35.76
C GLU A 116 -8.31 -39.89 -35.37
N ALA A 117 -9.46 -39.31 -35.66
CA ALA A 117 -10.77 -39.94 -35.42
C ALA A 117 -11.73 -39.64 -36.57
N VAL A 118 -12.44 -40.67 -36.99
CA VAL A 118 -13.47 -40.61 -38.00
C VAL A 118 -14.79 -41.13 -37.41
N PHE A 119 -15.76 -40.27 -37.34
CA PHE A 119 -17.08 -40.59 -36.90
C PHE A 119 -18.05 -40.78 -38.08
N SER A 120 -18.98 -41.72 -37.97
CA SER A 120 -20.13 -41.83 -38.84
C SER A 120 -21.39 -42.00 -38.00
N LEU A 121 -22.39 -41.10 -38.21
CA LEU A 121 -23.66 -41.07 -37.51
C LEU A 121 -24.77 -41.57 -38.45
N ASN A 122 -24.96 -42.89 -38.48
CA ASN A 122 -25.93 -43.52 -39.39
C ASN A 122 -27.33 -43.48 -38.75
N VAL A 123 -28.19 -42.53 -39.17
CA VAL A 123 -29.53 -42.35 -38.66
C VAL A 123 -30.42 -43.55 -39.12
N THR A 124 -31.04 -44.23 -38.15
CA THR A 124 -31.99 -45.34 -38.40
C THR A 124 -33.43 -44.88 -38.37
N SER A 125 -33.78 -43.97 -37.48
CA SER A 125 -35.14 -43.35 -37.49
C SER A 125 -35.09 -41.93 -36.91
N ILE A 126 -36.06 -41.09 -37.31
CA ILE A 126 -36.36 -39.76 -36.70
C ILE A 126 -37.83 -39.81 -36.32
N ASP A 127 -38.11 -39.99 -35.04
CA ASP A 127 -39.47 -40.02 -34.49
C ASP A 127 -39.78 -38.69 -33.82
N HIS A 128 -41.01 -38.21 -33.99
CA HIS A 128 -41.46 -37.01 -33.29
C HIS A 128 -42.38 -37.42 -32.13
N LYS A 129 -42.29 -36.66 -31.05
CA LYS A 129 -43.10 -36.82 -29.83
C LYS A 129 -43.59 -35.46 -29.36
N PHE A 130 -44.56 -35.45 -28.45
CA PHE A 130 -45.07 -34.23 -27.85
C PHE A 130 -44.81 -34.24 -26.33
N LYS A 131 -44.40 -33.09 -25.80
CA LYS A 131 -44.31 -32.87 -24.35
C LYS A 131 -45.72 -32.67 -23.75
N ALA A 132 -45.83 -32.56 -22.43
CA ALA A 132 -47.10 -32.34 -21.71
C ALA A 132 -47.77 -31.01 -22.06
N ASP A 133 -47.02 -30.03 -22.50
CA ASP A 133 -47.45 -28.69 -22.95
C ASP A 133 -47.73 -28.60 -24.45
N ASN A 134 -47.70 -29.77 -25.12
CA ASN A 134 -47.94 -29.94 -26.56
C ASN A 134 -46.82 -29.40 -27.48
N GLU A 135 -45.64 -29.12 -26.96
CA GLU A 135 -44.45 -28.82 -27.77
C GLU A 135 -43.95 -30.09 -28.48
N ILE A 136 -43.61 -29.97 -29.76
CA ILE A 136 -43.00 -31.05 -30.52
C ILE A 136 -41.52 -31.19 -30.25
N TYR A 137 -41.03 -32.40 -30.05
CA TYR A 137 -39.64 -32.75 -30.03
C TYR A 137 -39.33 -34.00 -30.83
N PHE A 138 -38.07 -34.18 -31.23
CA PHE A 138 -37.66 -35.30 -32.06
C PHE A 138 -36.69 -36.17 -31.32
N VAL A 139 -36.82 -37.49 -31.49
CA VAL A 139 -35.85 -38.46 -31.02
C VAL A 139 -35.27 -39.14 -32.26
N VAL A 140 -33.98 -38.95 -32.45
CA VAL A 140 -33.20 -39.55 -33.51
C VAL A 140 -32.56 -40.82 -32.97
N SER A 141 -32.86 -41.97 -33.59
CA SER A 141 -32.13 -43.21 -33.34
C SER A 141 -31.07 -43.40 -34.40
N LEU A 142 -29.84 -43.61 -34.00
CA LEU A 142 -28.72 -43.76 -34.92
C LEU A 142 -27.69 -44.75 -34.40
N THR A 143 -26.86 -45.28 -35.30
CA THR A 143 -25.66 -46.00 -34.95
C THR A 143 -24.43 -45.08 -35.16
N ARG A 144 -23.73 -44.78 -34.06
CA ARG A 144 -22.43 -44.08 -34.11
C ARG A 144 -21.31 -45.11 -34.35
N THR A 145 -20.58 -44.96 -35.45
CA THR A 145 -19.35 -45.66 -35.72
C THR A 145 -18.16 -44.74 -35.45
N LEU A 146 -17.21 -45.18 -34.67
CA LEU A 146 -15.93 -44.46 -34.42
C LEU A 146 -14.79 -45.35 -34.88
N ASN A 147 -13.91 -44.82 -35.76
CA ASN A 147 -12.62 -45.42 -36.11
C ASN A 147 -11.55 -44.37 -35.79
N ALA A 148 -10.68 -44.66 -34.86
CA ALA A 148 -9.73 -43.66 -34.37
C ALA A 148 -8.36 -44.31 -34.02
N THR A 149 -7.34 -43.44 -33.97
CA THR A 149 -6.02 -43.77 -33.38
C THR A 149 -5.85 -42.87 -32.17
N THR A 150 -5.63 -43.45 -31.01
CA THR A 150 -5.44 -42.71 -29.75
C THR A 150 -4.09 -42.00 -29.75
N VAL A 151 -3.91 -41.07 -28.81
CA VAL A 151 -2.60 -40.39 -28.59
C VAL A 151 -1.50 -41.37 -28.17
N THR A 152 -1.86 -42.57 -27.67
CA THR A 152 -0.96 -43.67 -27.29
C THR A 152 -0.70 -44.66 -28.46
N ASP A 153 -1.15 -44.34 -29.66
CA ASP A 153 -1.03 -45.15 -30.87
C ASP A 153 -1.88 -46.47 -30.90
N ASP A 154 -2.86 -46.57 -30.01
CA ASP A 154 -3.82 -47.66 -30.01
C ASP A 154 -4.92 -47.39 -31.04
N THR A 155 -5.41 -48.43 -31.72
CA THR A 155 -6.53 -48.32 -32.66
C THR A 155 -7.84 -48.64 -31.96
N VAL A 156 -8.82 -47.74 -32.09
CA VAL A 156 -10.17 -47.92 -31.59
C VAL A 156 -11.12 -48.04 -32.75
N SER A 157 -12.01 -49.07 -32.69
CA SER A 157 -13.10 -49.24 -33.64
C SER A 157 -14.33 -49.65 -32.85
N SER A 158 -15.33 -48.81 -32.77
CA SER A 158 -16.52 -49.07 -31.99
C SER A 158 -17.81 -48.67 -32.73
N ASN A 159 -18.88 -49.46 -32.49
CA ASN A 159 -20.23 -49.15 -32.96
C ASN A 159 -21.18 -49.15 -31.77
N LYS A 160 -21.86 -48.03 -31.58
CA LYS A 160 -22.83 -47.87 -30.46
C LYS A 160 -24.16 -47.28 -30.95
N GLU A 161 -25.26 -47.84 -30.45
CA GLU A 161 -26.56 -47.22 -30.66
C GLU A 161 -26.65 -45.96 -29.83
N ARG A 162 -27.22 -44.89 -30.42
CA ARG A 162 -27.35 -43.59 -29.82
C ARG A 162 -28.76 -43.05 -30.05
N PHE A 163 -29.18 -42.28 -29.06
CA PHE A 163 -30.40 -41.49 -29.16
C PHE A 163 -30.05 -40.02 -29.04
N ILE A 164 -30.53 -39.18 -29.96
CA ILE A 164 -30.36 -37.73 -29.91
C ILE A 164 -31.77 -37.13 -29.70
N GLU A 165 -31.92 -36.37 -28.63
CA GLU A 165 -33.13 -35.59 -28.41
C GLU A 165 -32.93 -34.19 -29.02
N VAL A 166 -33.86 -33.77 -29.87
CA VAL A 166 -33.83 -32.44 -30.54
C VAL A 166 -35.12 -31.70 -30.19
N ASN A 167 -34.93 -30.56 -29.55
CA ASN A 167 -36.01 -29.70 -29.13
C ASN A 167 -36.05 -28.43 -29.99
N PHE A 168 -37.16 -27.74 -29.98
CA PHE A 168 -37.27 -26.41 -30.56
C PHE A 168 -36.76 -25.37 -29.54
N ASP A 169 -35.81 -24.54 -29.95
CA ASP A 169 -35.31 -23.44 -29.14
C ASP A 169 -36.07 -22.18 -29.40
N ASP A 170 -36.89 -21.74 -28.43
CA ASP A 170 -37.74 -20.56 -28.54
C ASP A 170 -36.97 -19.25 -28.70
N VAL A 171 -35.70 -19.19 -28.21
CA VAL A 171 -34.84 -18.02 -28.31
C VAL A 171 -34.22 -17.95 -29.72
N ALA A 172 -33.65 -19.06 -30.17
CA ALA A 172 -33.05 -19.12 -31.50
C ALA A 172 -34.05 -19.32 -32.64
N GLN A 173 -35.32 -19.69 -32.29
CA GLN A 173 -36.40 -20.05 -33.26
C GLN A 173 -35.95 -21.14 -34.24
N ASP A 174 -35.19 -22.13 -33.75
CA ASP A 174 -34.60 -23.21 -34.54
C ASP A 174 -34.55 -24.50 -33.73
N LEU A 175 -34.32 -25.63 -34.43
CA LEU A 175 -34.12 -26.94 -33.79
C LEU A 175 -32.71 -27.09 -33.26
N ARG A 176 -32.59 -27.54 -32.02
CA ARG A 176 -31.30 -27.71 -31.31
C ARG A 176 -31.28 -29.07 -30.58
N ILE A 177 -30.09 -29.67 -30.46
CA ILE A 177 -29.85 -30.89 -29.69
C ILE A 177 -29.97 -30.58 -28.21
N ALA A 178 -30.78 -31.31 -27.48
CA ALA A 178 -31.03 -31.21 -26.05
C ALA A 178 -30.27 -32.29 -25.25
N SER A 179 -29.96 -33.44 -25.83
CA SER A 179 -29.20 -34.52 -25.20
C SER A 179 -28.75 -35.60 -26.21
N ILE A 180 -27.65 -36.31 -25.89
CA ILE A 180 -27.14 -37.48 -26.62
C ILE A 180 -26.85 -38.58 -25.61
N TYR A 181 -27.51 -39.76 -25.70
CA TYR A 181 -27.48 -40.82 -24.70
C TYR A 181 -27.65 -42.23 -25.32
N THR A 182 -27.19 -43.25 -24.60
CA THR A 182 -27.60 -44.69 -24.86
C THR A 182 -28.67 -45.13 -23.86
N THR A 183 -28.45 -44.81 -22.60
CA THR A 183 -29.38 -45.05 -21.49
C THR A 183 -29.44 -43.80 -20.63
N ARG A 184 -30.65 -43.40 -20.25
CA ARG A 184 -30.80 -42.23 -19.36
C ARG A 184 -30.39 -42.65 -17.95
N ILE A 185 -29.21 -42.15 -17.49
CA ILE A 185 -28.72 -42.37 -16.13
C ILE A 185 -29.34 -41.29 -15.24
N ASP A 186 -29.80 -41.66 -14.06
CA ASP A 186 -30.29 -40.73 -13.05
C ASP A 186 -29.07 -40.08 -12.39
N GLU A 187 -28.97 -38.76 -12.38
CA GLU A 187 -27.91 -37.95 -11.71
C GLU A 187 -27.65 -38.43 -10.28
N LYS A 188 -28.72 -38.87 -9.61
CA LYS A 188 -28.63 -39.37 -8.26
C LYS A 188 -27.80 -40.66 -8.15
N ASP A 189 -28.00 -41.58 -9.07
CA ASP A 189 -27.26 -42.86 -9.11
C ASP A 189 -25.80 -42.59 -9.49
N GLU A 190 -25.53 -41.61 -10.34
CA GLU A 190 -24.19 -41.16 -10.71
C GLU A 190 -23.42 -40.61 -9.51
N LEU A 191 -24.03 -39.70 -8.73
CA LEU A 191 -23.40 -39.12 -7.52
C LEU A 191 -23.11 -40.18 -6.44
N PHE A 192 -24.04 -41.16 -6.24
CA PHE A 192 -23.76 -42.25 -5.32
C PHE A 192 -22.61 -43.13 -5.79
N ALA A 193 -22.55 -43.47 -7.07
CA ALA A 193 -21.47 -44.23 -7.66
C ALA A 193 -20.12 -43.50 -7.54
N TRP A 194 -20.14 -42.19 -7.78
CA TRP A 194 -18.98 -41.32 -7.60
C TRP A 194 -18.42 -41.38 -6.19
N TRP A 195 -19.27 -41.15 -5.14
CA TRP A 195 -18.81 -41.18 -3.75
C TRP A 195 -18.31 -42.58 -3.35
N ASN A 196 -19.04 -43.62 -3.68
CA ASN A 196 -18.74 -44.99 -3.27
C ASN A 196 -17.41 -45.52 -3.89
N LYS A 197 -17.02 -45.01 -5.06
CA LYS A 197 -15.74 -45.34 -5.72
C LYS A 197 -14.58 -44.44 -5.32
N MET A 198 -14.89 -43.35 -4.56
CA MET A 198 -13.89 -42.34 -4.25
C MET A 198 -12.78 -42.88 -3.33
N PRO A 199 -11.48 -42.56 -3.60
CA PRO A 199 -10.38 -42.91 -2.72
C PRO A 199 -10.51 -42.24 -1.33
N ASN A 200 -10.02 -42.92 -0.28
CA ASN A 200 -10.10 -42.41 1.09
C ASN A 200 -9.52 -41.00 1.24
N ALA A 201 -8.37 -40.68 0.62
CA ALA A 201 -7.75 -39.37 0.68
C ALA A 201 -8.68 -38.24 0.16
N TRP A 202 -9.48 -38.53 -0.86
CA TRP A 202 -10.46 -37.62 -1.39
C TRP A 202 -11.70 -37.48 -0.50
N ARG A 203 -12.17 -38.61 0.09
CA ARG A 203 -13.28 -38.53 1.06
C ARG A 203 -12.89 -37.69 2.28
N GLU A 204 -11.66 -37.81 2.76
CA GLU A 204 -11.16 -36.96 3.88
C GLU A 204 -11.21 -35.47 3.53
N VAL A 205 -10.89 -35.10 2.29
CA VAL A 205 -10.99 -33.70 1.84
C VAL A 205 -12.43 -33.26 1.67
N LEU A 206 -13.18 -33.92 0.80
CA LEU A 206 -14.52 -33.48 0.41
C LEU A 206 -15.56 -33.67 1.51
N GLY A 207 -15.38 -34.65 2.40
CA GLY A 207 -16.30 -34.95 3.50
C GLY A 207 -15.87 -34.40 4.85
N HIS A 208 -14.81 -33.58 4.94
CA HIS A 208 -14.26 -33.11 6.21
C HIS A 208 -15.26 -32.30 7.01
N ASP A 209 -15.95 -31.37 6.36
CA ASP A 209 -16.88 -30.42 6.98
C ASP A 209 -18.36 -30.81 6.84
N ALA A 210 -18.62 -32.02 6.32
CA ALA A 210 -19.95 -32.58 6.19
C ALA A 210 -20.18 -33.70 7.23
N PHE A 211 -21.37 -33.72 7.84
CA PHE A 211 -21.74 -34.68 8.86
C PHE A 211 -23.02 -35.43 8.49
N ILE A 212 -23.08 -36.69 8.86
CA ILE A 212 -24.29 -37.50 8.82
C ILE A 212 -24.90 -37.49 10.22
N GLU A 213 -26.17 -37.07 10.32
CA GLU A 213 -26.92 -37.01 11.56
C GLU A 213 -26.21 -36.26 12.70
N ASP A 214 -25.47 -35.18 12.36
CA ASP A 214 -24.71 -34.33 13.29
C ASP A 214 -23.62 -35.05 14.12
N THR A 215 -23.36 -36.32 13.85
CA THR A 215 -22.46 -37.14 14.69
C THR A 215 -21.25 -37.72 13.96
N ILE A 216 -21.41 -38.17 12.72
CA ILE A 216 -20.35 -38.83 11.94
C ILE A 216 -19.98 -38.00 10.72
N ARG A 217 -18.70 -37.74 10.57
CA ARG A 217 -18.18 -37.02 9.38
C ARG A 217 -18.41 -37.83 8.12
N LEU A 218 -18.82 -37.18 7.06
CA LEU A 218 -19.00 -37.82 5.76
C LEU A 218 -17.71 -38.44 5.23
N SER A 219 -16.55 -37.90 5.56
CA SER A 219 -15.23 -38.46 5.22
C SER A 219 -15.03 -39.91 5.70
N LYS A 220 -15.76 -40.33 6.71
CA LYS A 220 -15.74 -41.72 7.21
C LYS A 220 -16.73 -42.65 6.49
N VAL A 221 -17.55 -42.13 5.60
CA VAL A 221 -18.57 -42.92 4.89
C VAL A 221 -17.95 -43.55 3.64
N VAL A 222 -17.93 -44.86 3.66
CA VAL A 222 -17.31 -45.70 2.59
C VAL A 222 -18.36 -46.17 1.57
N GLU A 223 -19.62 -46.24 1.96
CA GLU A 223 -20.76 -46.63 1.08
C GLU A 223 -22.00 -45.77 1.47
N ILE A 224 -22.70 -45.25 0.46
CA ILE A 224 -23.86 -44.41 0.67
C ILE A 224 -24.88 -44.64 -0.46
N ASN A 225 -26.17 -44.66 -0.07
CA ASN A 225 -27.29 -44.63 -1.00
C ASN A 225 -28.42 -43.74 -0.42
N ASP A 226 -29.58 -43.75 -1.07
CA ASP A 226 -30.69 -42.89 -0.68
C ASP A 226 -31.27 -43.17 0.71
N THR A 227 -31.04 -44.34 1.29
CA THR A 227 -31.66 -44.78 2.52
C THR A 227 -30.67 -45.11 3.65
N MET A 228 -29.42 -45.33 3.34
CA MET A 228 -28.42 -45.74 4.31
C MET A 228 -27.01 -45.29 3.92
N ALA A 229 -26.15 -45.10 4.92
CA ALA A 229 -24.72 -44.95 4.78
C ALA A 229 -23.97 -45.96 5.66
N ILE A 230 -22.81 -46.41 5.20
CA ILE A 230 -21.90 -47.24 5.96
C ILE A 230 -20.66 -46.40 6.26
N ALA A 231 -20.40 -46.16 7.56
CA ALA A 231 -19.23 -45.40 8.03
C ALA A 231 -18.21 -46.38 8.64
N GLU A 232 -16.91 -46.15 8.32
CA GLU A 232 -15.78 -46.81 8.92
C GLU A 232 -14.86 -45.81 9.62
N TYR A 233 -14.59 -46.05 10.92
CA TYR A 233 -13.73 -45.13 11.70
C TYR A 233 -13.04 -45.87 12.86
N ILE A 234 -11.97 -45.29 13.33
CA ILE A 234 -11.28 -45.70 14.55
C ILE A 234 -11.78 -44.81 15.68
N GLY A 235 -12.25 -45.37 16.78
CA GLY A 235 -12.75 -44.59 17.92
C GLY A 235 -13.07 -45.42 19.13
N MET A 236 -13.71 -44.78 20.10
CA MET A 236 -14.24 -45.42 21.30
C MET A 236 -15.76 -45.61 21.14
N LYS A 237 -16.25 -46.81 21.38
CA LYS A 237 -17.68 -47.09 21.29
C LYS A 237 -18.11 -47.91 22.48
N GLU A 238 -19.30 -47.62 23.02
CA GLU A 238 -19.99 -48.45 23.98
C GLU A 238 -20.50 -49.70 23.28
N VAL A 239 -20.01 -50.85 23.73
CA VAL A 239 -20.44 -52.15 23.21
C VAL A 239 -21.19 -52.86 24.32
N PRO A 240 -22.41 -53.35 24.05
CA PRO A 240 -23.15 -54.14 25.02
C PRO A 240 -22.38 -55.45 25.35
N ILE A 241 -22.22 -55.67 26.66
CA ILE A 241 -21.68 -56.97 27.14
C ILE A 241 -22.83 -57.74 27.72
N ASP A 242 -23.16 -58.86 27.09
CA ASP A 242 -24.14 -59.81 27.64
C ASP A 242 -23.50 -60.58 28.82
N THR A 243 -23.72 -60.06 30.04
CA THR A 243 -23.23 -60.67 31.21
C THR A 243 -24.41 -61.41 31.87
N PHE A 244 -24.26 -62.73 31.98
CA PHE A 244 -25.22 -63.61 32.66
C PHE A 244 -24.72 -63.98 34.03
N LEU A 245 -25.37 -63.51 35.09
CA LEU A 245 -25.16 -63.99 36.47
C LEU A 245 -26.13 -65.12 36.77
N VAL A 246 -25.57 -66.35 37.02
CA VAL A 246 -26.39 -67.54 37.34
C VAL A 246 -26.38 -67.73 38.86
N TYR A 247 -27.53 -67.52 39.51
CA TYR A 247 -27.74 -67.75 40.89
C TYR A 247 -28.73 -68.95 41.06
N GLY A 248 -28.23 -70.18 41.26
CA GLY A 248 -29.05 -71.40 41.37
C GLY A 248 -29.72 -71.75 40.01
N THR A 249 -31.07 -71.73 40.00
CA THR A 249 -31.84 -71.94 38.77
C THR A 249 -32.25 -70.68 38.04
N ASP A 250 -31.95 -69.50 38.59
CA ASP A 250 -32.32 -68.20 37.99
C ASP A 250 -31.12 -67.54 37.30
N THR A 251 -31.31 -67.07 36.06
CA THR A 251 -30.35 -66.33 35.28
C THR A 251 -30.78 -64.89 35.21
N LEU A 252 -29.97 -63.96 35.77
CA LEU A 252 -30.19 -62.52 35.67
C LEU A 252 -29.38 -61.98 34.50
N HIS A 253 -30.01 -61.38 33.55
CA HIS A 253 -29.38 -60.67 32.47
C HIS A 253 -29.06 -59.24 32.95
N ILE A 254 -27.80 -58.85 32.90
CA ILE A 254 -27.31 -57.49 33.24
C ILE A 254 -26.85 -56.86 31.97
N ASP A 255 -27.56 -55.79 31.56
CA ASP A 255 -27.14 -54.92 30.46
C ASP A 255 -25.99 -54.02 30.96
N GLU A 256 -24.73 -54.43 30.73
CA GLU A 256 -23.55 -53.64 30.96
C GLU A 256 -22.99 -53.19 29.62
N THR A 257 -22.43 -51.98 29.56
CA THR A 257 -21.70 -51.46 28.40
C THR A 257 -20.25 -51.24 28.74
N GLU A 258 -19.35 -51.67 27.84
CA GLU A 258 -17.93 -51.40 27.92
C GLU A 258 -17.52 -50.44 26.80
N ILE A 259 -16.63 -49.49 27.12
CA ILE A 259 -16.04 -48.58 26.09
C ILE A 259 -14.83 -49.28 25.47
N VAL A 260 -14.95 -49.68 24.24
CA VAL A 260 -13.90 -50.35 23.46
C VAL A 260 -13.33 -49.41 22.41
N GLU A 261 -12.00 -49.29 22.38
CA GLU A 261 -11.30 -48.61 21.29
C GLU A 261 -11.00 -49.63 20.17
N GLY A 262 -11.41 -49.29 18.95
CA GLY A 262 -11.17 -50.18 17.79
C GLY A 262 -11.63 -49.56 16.46
N ALA A 263 -11.55 -50.39 15.43
CA ALA A 263 -12.12 -50.07 14.10
C ALA A 263 -13.59 -50.50 14.08
N PHE A 264 -14.48 -49.57 13.86
CA PHE A 264 -15.93 -49.77 13.80
C PHE A 264 -16.46 -49.60 12.40
N ARG A 265 -17.52 -50.34 12.08
CA ARG A 265 -18.31 -50.22 10.84
C ARG A 265 -19.76 -50.12 11.22
N ASP A 266 -20.33 -48.92 11.05
CA ASP A 266 -21.72 -48.63 11.43
C ASP A 266 -22.58 -48.38 10.20
N THR A 267 -23.78 -48.93 10.25
CA THR A 267 -24.83 -48.69 9.24
C THR A 267 -25.80 -47.64 9.77
N ILE A 268 -25.88 -46.53 9.08
CA ILE A 268 -26.67 -45.34 9.50
C ILE A 268 -27.86 -45.20 8.55
N PRO A 269 -29.08 -45.26 9.05
CA PRO A 269 -30.27 -45.00 8.23
C PRO A 269 -30.39 -43.53 7.89
N LEU A 270 -30.68 -43.20 6.65
CA LEU A 270 -30.76 -41.84 6.19
C LEU A 270 -32.19 -41.44 5.81
N ARG A 271 -32.51 -40.17 5.99
CA ARG A 271 -33.77 -39.61 5.49
C ARG A 271 -33.70 -39.56 3.95
N LYS A 272 -34.85 -39.91 3.29
CA LYS A 272 -34.94 -39.91 1.84
C LYS A 272 -34.44 -38.59 1.22
N ASN A 273 -33.65 -38.69 0.18
CA ASN A 273 -32.99 -37.60 -0.53
C ASN A 273 -31.98 -36.77 0.33
N PHE A 274 -31.66 -37.17 1.56
CA PHE A 274 -30.66 -36.48 2.38
C PHE A 274 -29.27 -36.63 1.79
N ALA A 275 -28.86 -37.86 1.51
CA ALA A 275 -27.57 -38.16 0.93
C ALA A 275 -27.36 -37.51 -0.44
N TYR A 276 -28.40 -37.60 -1.30
CA TYR A 276 -28.36 -36.97 -2.62
C TYR A 276 -28.09 -35.48 -2.55
N ARG A 277 -28.88 -34.73 -1.74
CA ARG A 277 -28.66 -33.29 -1.56
C ARG A 277 -27.33 -32.94 -0.98
N MET A 278 -26.76 -33.77 -0.11
CA MET A 278 -25.44 -33.55 0.48
C MET A 278 -24.35 -33.75 -0.57
N LEU A 279 -24.43 -34.80 -1.38
CA LEU A 279 -23.48 -35.04 -2.47
C LEU A 279 -23.60 -33.99 -3.58
N GLN A 280 -24.81 -33.54 -3.92
CA GLN A 280 -25.03 -32.42 -4.82
C GLN A 280 -24.35 -31.16 -4.32
N ARG A 281 -24.47 -30.83 -3.02
CA ARG A 281 -23.77 -29.69 -2.44
C ARG A 281 -22.27 -29.80 -2.58
N ILE A 282 -21.67 -30.95 -2.36
CA ILE A 282 -20.24 -31.17 -2.53
C ILE A 282 -19.85 -31.07 -4.00
N ALA A 283 -20.66 -31.64 -4.90
CA ALA A 283 -20.38 -31.57 -6.33
C ALA A 283 -20.52 -30.15 -6.91
N SER A 284 -21.26 -29.26 -6.22
CA SER A 284 -21.42 -27.84 -6.59
C SER A 284 -20.41 -26.88 -5.92
N GLU A 285 -19.40 -27.40 -5.22
CA GLU A 285 -18.31 -26.55 -4.67
C GLU A 285 -17.54 -25.89 -5.82
N THR A 286 -17.23 -24.61 -5.64
CA THR A 286 -16.57 -23.79 -6.66
C THR A 286 -15.07 -23.69 -6.46
N GLU A 287 -14.56 -24.05 -5.29
CA GLU A 287 -13.12 -24.00 -4.96
C GLU A 287 -12.72 -25.27 -4.21
N ILE A 288 -11.56 -25.81 -4.56
CA ILE A 288 -10.96 -26.93 -3.84
C ILE A 288 -9.47 -26.69 -3.61
N ASP A 289 -9.01 -26.97 -2.39
CA ASP A 289 -7.62 -26.92 -2.01
C ASP A 289 -7.18 -28.25 -1.41
N ILE A 290 -6.33 -28.97 -2.16
CA ILE A 290 -5.73 -30.24 -1.75
C ILE A 290 -4.21 -30.12 -1.59
N SER A 291 -3.69 -28.90 -1.54
CA SER A 291 -2.25 -28.63 -1.52
C SER A 291 -1.57 -29.35 -0.34
N GLY A 292 -0.39 -29.90 -0.61
CA GLY A 292 0.42 -30.64 0.37
C GLY A 292 -0.11 -32.03 0.73
N ASN A 293 -1.22 -32.51 0.16
CA ASN A 293 -1.73 -33.86 0.41
C ASN A 293 -1.00 -34.90 -0.46
N LEU A 294 0.05 -35.49 0.09
CA LEU A 294 0.86 -36.50 -0.63
C LEU A 294 0.14 -37.83 -0.92
N HIS A 295 -1.07 -38.03 -0.41
CA HIS A 295 -1.87 -39.24 -0.68
C HIS A 295 -2.75 -39.08 -1.93
N ILE A 296 -2.92 -37.87 -2.44
CA ILE A 296 -3.65 -37.62 -3.69
C ILE A 296 -2.70 -37.69 -4.88
N ARG A 297 -3.02 -38.63 -5.78
CA ARG A 297 -2.25 -38.86 -7.02
C ARG A 297 -3.04 -38.59 -8.30
N SER A 298 -4.36 -38.56 -8.20
CA SER A 298 -5.25 -38.38 -9.36
C SER A 298 -6.34 -37.38 -9.02
N LEU A 299 -6.67 -36.53 -9.97
CA LEU A 299 -7.75 -35.54 -9.91
C LEU A 299 -9.09 -36.11 -10.43
N SER A 300 -9.16 -37.42 -10.71
CA SER A 300 -10.38 -38.05 -11.25
C SER A 300 -11.66 -37.76 -10.51
N PRO A 301 -11.71 -37.61 -9.16
CA PRO A 301 -12.93 -37.26 -8.46
C PRO A 301 -13.50 -35.89 -8.84
N LEU A 302 -12.67 -34.97 -9.32
CA LEU A 302 -13.11 -33.63 -9.70
C LEU A 302 -13.96 -33.59 -10.98
N VAL A 303 -13.96 -34.64 -11.78
CA VAL A 303 -14.73 -34.70 -13.04
C VAL A 303 -16.24 -34.45 -12.82
N HIS A 304 -16.77 -34.81 -11.64
CA HIS A 304 -18.19 -34.61 -11.29
C HIS A 304 -18.47 -33.24 -10.62
N MET A 305 -17.46 -32.35 -10.51
CA MET A 305 -17.56 -31.03 -9.87
C MET A 305 -17.56 -29.93 -10.94
N GLY A 306 -18.60 -29.91 -11.79
CA GLY A 306 -18.68 -29.02 -12.96
C GLY A 306 -18.62 -27.52 -12.67
N GLU A 307 -18.98 -27.11 -11.44
CA GLU A 307 -19.00 -25.72 -11.00
C GLU A 307 -17.64 -25.19 -10.51
N LEU A 308 -16.60 -26.04 -10.54
CA LEU A 308 -15.27 -25.63 -10.05
C LEU A 308 -14.67 -24.49 -10.85
N GLN A 309 -14.30 -23.44 -10.14
CA GLN A 309 -13.62 -22.26 -10.64
C GLN A 309 -12.16 -22.21 -10.18
N LYS A 310 -11.86 -22.74 -8.98
CA LYS A 310 -10.49 -22.71 -8.44
C LYS A 310 -10.08 -24.09 -7.97
N VAL A 311 -8.92 -24.51 -8.46
CA VAL A 311 -8.28 -25.79 -8.09
C VAL A 311 -6.87 -25.52 -7.62
N LYS A 312 -6.57 -25.90 -6.36
CA LYS A 312 -5.23 -25.89 -5.80
C LYS A 312 -4.83 -27.31 -5.45
N CYS A 313 -3.79 -27.79 -6.13
CA CYS A 313 -3.21 -29.11 -5.89
C CYS A 313 -1.68 -29.06 -5.73
N ALA A 314 -1.16 -27.90 -5.30
CA ALA A 314 0.26 -27.70 -5.13
C ALA A 314 0.90 -28.71 -4.17
N ASN A 315 2.13 -29.15 -4.49
CA ASN A 315 2.90 -30.08 -3.67
C ASN A 315 2.16 -31.41 -3.37
N THR A 316 1.37 -31.90 -4.32
CA THR A 316 0.74 -33.22 -4.27
C THR A 316 1.49 -34.21 -5.18
N MET A 317 1.04 -35.47 -5.20
CA MET A 317 1.58 -36.48 -6.09
C MET A 317 0.84 -36.60 -7.42
N VAL A 318 0.14 -35.54 -7.82
CA VAL A 318 -0.60 -35.47 -9.09
C VAL A 318 0.41 -35.38 -10.25
N ASP A 319 0.20 -36.22 -11.28
CA ASP A 319 1.03 -36.28 -12.49
C ASP A 319 0.23 -36.03 -13.78
N ASP A 320 -1.10 -36.03 -13.71
CA ASP A 320 -2.00 -35.83 -14.84
C ASP A 320 -3.11 -34.82 -14.55
N LEU A 321 -3.26 -33.82 -15.43
CA LEU A 321 -4.35 -32.84 -15.43
C LEU A 321 -5.55 -33.29 -16.28
N GLY A 322 -5.48 -34.46 -16.90
CA GLY A 322 -6.53 -34.99 -17.76
C GLY A 322 -7.97 -34.87 -17.20
N PRO A 323 -8.20 -35.18 -15.91
CA PRO A 323 -9.53 -35.01 -15.29
C PRO A 323 -10.08 -33.57 -15.31
N LEU A 324 -9.23 -32.55 -15.38
CA LEU A 324 -9.66 -31.14 -15.39
C LEU A 324 -10.10 -30.65 -16.77
N ARG A 325 -9.82 -31.37 -17.83
CA ARG A 325 -10.11 -30.95 -19.22
C ARG A 325 -11.59 -30.65 -19.49
N SER A 326 -12.50 -31.32 -18.76
CA SER A 326 -13.94 -31.15 -18.87
C SER A 326 -14.49 -29.99 -18.04
N LEU A 327 -13.69 -29.44 -17.13
CA LEU A 327 -14.08 -28.37 -16.23
C LEU A 327 -13.82 -27.00 -16.89
N ILE A 328 -14.73 -26.57 -17.74
CA ILE A 328 -14.58 -25.36 -18.57
C ILE A 328 -14.62 -24.06 -17.76
N GLY A 329 -15.18 -24.12 -16.55
CA GLY A 329 -15.35 -22.97 -15.65
C GLY A 329 -14.10 -22.62 -14.84
N ILE A 330 -13.00 -23.39 -14.92
CA ILE A 330 -11.79 -23.13 -14.14
C ILE A 330 -11.17 -21.78 -14.49
N GLU A 331 -11.12 -20.90 -13.51
CA GLU A 331 -10.49 -19.57 -13.57
C GLU A 331 -9.09 -19.54 -12.95
N SER A 332 -8.83 -20.43 -11.99
CA SER A 332 -7.54 -20.50 -11.30
C SER A 332 -7.10 -21.95 -11.09
N LEU A 333 -5.90 -22.27 -11.54
CA LEU A 333 -5.24 -23.55 -11.32
C LEU A 333 -3.85 -23.33 -10.72
N ASP A 334 -3.60 -23.97 -9.56
CA ASP A 334 -2.31 -24.09 -8.95
C ASP A 334 -1.95 -25.58 -8.86
N CYS A 335 -1.01 -26.03 -9.70
CA CYS A 335 -0.42 -27.37 -9.67
C CYS A 335 1.10 -27.31 -9.47
N SER A 336 1.57 -26.26 -8.78
CA SER A 336 2.99 -26.10 -8.48
C SER A 336 3.55 -27.25 -7.62
N GLY A 337 4.82 -27.60 -7.84
CA GLY A 337 5.48 -28.67 -7.09
C GLY A 337 4.88 -30.06 -7.28
N THR A 338 4.19 -30.30 -8.39
CA THR A 338 3.60 -31.59 -8.75
C THR A 338 4.46 -32.32 -9.82
N ALA A 339 4.09 -33.58 -10.12
CA ALA A 339 4.76 -34.37 -11.15
C ALA A 339 4.19 -34.17 -12.57
N VAL A 340 3.38 -33.13 -12.78
CA VAL A 340 2.76 -32.81 -14.07
C VAL A 340 3.83 -32.47 -15.11
N THR A 341 3.68 -33.03 -16.31
CA THR A 341 4.61 -32.86 -17.44
C THR A 341 3.99 -32.18 -18.65
N SER A 342 2.66 -31.99 -18.68
CA SER A 342 1.95 -31.48 -19.85
C SER A 342 0.75 -30.62 -19.46
N LEU A 343 0.57 -29.49 -20.16
CA LEU A 343 -0.59 -28.60 -20.07
C LEU A 343 -1.66 -28.89 -21.14
N ILE A 344 -1.48 -29.87 -21.99
CA ILE A 344 -2.43 -30.18 -23.06
C ILE A 344 -3.88 -30.29 -22.56
N PRO A 345 -4.18 -30.90 -21.40
CA PRO A 345 -5.54 -30.96 -20.88
C PRO A 345 -6.21 -29.60 -20.65
N MET A 346 -5.40 -28.55 -20.45
CA MET A 346 -5.87 -27.19 -20.17
C MET A 346 -5.99 -26.30 -21.42
N GLN A 347 -5.62 -26.79 -22.61
CA GLN A 347 -5.55 -25.97 -23.84
C GLN A 347 -6.88 -25.28 -24.24
N TYR A 348 -8.00 -25.77 -23.76
CA TYR A 348 -9.33 -25.21 -24.01
C TYR A 348 -9.96 -24.55 -22.77
N SER A 349 -9.24 -24.41 -21.69
CA SER A 349 -9.73 -23.75 -20.48
C SER A 349 -9.67 -22.24 -20.61
N VAL A 350 -10.40 -21.70 -21.58
CA VAL A 350 -10.39 -20.27 -21.96
C VAL A 350 -10.87 -19.31 -20.87
N SER A 351 -11.45 -19.83 -19.78
CA SER A 351 -11.83 -19.06 -18.61
C SER A 351 -10.65 -18.80 -17.65
N LEU A 352 -9.52 -19.46 -17.85
CA LEU A 352 -8.39 -19.40 -16.93
C LEU A 352 -7.78 -18.00 -16.88
N ILE A 353 -7.70 -17.47 -15.64
CA ILE A 353 -7.16 -16.15 -15.32
C ILE A 353 -5.82 -16.29 -14.60
N SER A 354 -5.64 -17.34 -13.79
CA SER A 354 -4.42 -17.60 -13.02
C SER A 354 -3.97 -19.03 -13.19
N LEU A 355 -2.68 -19.22 -13.56
CA LEU A 355 -2.04 -20.52 -13.72
C LEU A 355 -0.69 -20.51 -13.00
N ASP A 356 -0.52 -21.44 -12.06
CA ASP A 356 0.76 -21.69 -11.38
C ASP A 356 1.19 -23.14 -11.62
N ILE A 357 2.33 -23.28 -12.32
CA ILE A 357 2.97 -24.56 -12.64
C ILE A 357 4.42 -24.58 -12.17
N GLN A 358 4.76 -23.72 -11.23
CA GLN A 358 6.12 -23.62 -10.68
C GLN A 358 6.62 -24.98 -10.20
N THR A 359 7.90 -25.26 -10.40
CA THR A 359 8.55 -26.50 -9.92
C THR A 359 7.86 -27.77 -10.46
N THR A 360 7.48 -27.73 -11.73
CA THR A 360 6.98 -28.91 -12.46
C THR A 360 7.96 -29.33 -13.59
N ALA A 361 7.72 -30.47 -14.22
CA ALA A 361 8.53 -30.93 -15.36
C ALA A 361 7.97 -30.48 -16.72
N ILE A 362 7.10 -29.46 -16.75
CA ILE A 362 6.53 -28.92 -18.00
C ILE A 362 7.61 -28.15 -18.74
N ALA A 363 7.88 -28.56 -20.00
CA ALA A 363 8.84 -27.91 -20.91
C ALA A 363 8.15 -27.14 -22.06
N ASP A 364 6.94 -27.56 -22.44
CA ASP A 364 6.21 -27.03 -23.58
C ASP A 364 4.99 -26.22 -23.11
N LEU A 365 4.91 -24.97 -23.52
CA LEU A 365 3.81 -24.05 -23.22
C LEU A 365 2.82 -23.91 -24.38
N GLN A 366 2.91 -24.70 -25.45
CA GLN A 366 2.03 -24.56 -26.63
C GLN A 366 0.54 -24.59 -26.26
N ALA A 367 0.16 -25.33 -25.23
CA ALA A 367 -1.23 -25.43 -24.74
C ALA A 367 -1.80 -24.11 -24.22
N VAL A 368 -0.98 -23.13 -23.80
CA VAL A 368 -1.47 -21.85 -23.29
C VAL A 368 -1.86 -20.83 -24.38
N THR A 369 -1.56 -21.10 -25.63
CA THR A 369 -1.78 -20.16 -26.77
C THR A 369 -3.22 -19.62 -26.85
N ASN A 370 -4.21 -20.43 -26.45
CA ASN A 370 -5.63 -20.06 -26.51
C ASN A 370 -6.14 -19.39 -25.21
N LEU A 371 -5.37 -19.36 -24.14
CA LEU A 371 -5.77 -18.90 -22.81
C LEU A 371 -5.70 -17.36 -22.71
N ARG A 372 -6.43 -16.66 -23.55
CA ARG A 372 -6.33 -15.19 -23.73
C ARG A 372 -6.79 -14.36 -22.54
N LYS A 373 -7.49 -14.95 -21.55
CA LYS A 373 -7.86 -14.31 -20.31
C LYS A 373 -6.80 -14.43 -19.22
N LEU A 374 -5.75 -15.21 -19.47
CA LEU A 374 -4.69 -15.44 -18.48
C LEU A 374 -4.02 -14.12 -18.11
N ALA A 375 -4.17 -13.74 -16.84
CA ALA A 375 -3.62 -12.51 -16.29
C ALA A 375 -2.40 -12.76 -15.39
N LYS A 376 -2.33 -13.96 -14.78
CA LYS A 376 -1.21 -14.37 -13.92
C LYS A 376 -0.69 -15.72 -14.37
N PHE A 377 0.59 -15.78 -14.64
CA PHE A 377 1.23 -17.02 -15.06
C PHE A 377 2.60 -17.18 -14.39
N ASN A 378 2.73 -18.27 -13.61
CA ASN A 378 3.97 -18.64 -12.96
C ASN A 378 4.42 -20.03 -13.45
N PHE A 379 5.55 -20.07 -14.12
CA PHE A 379 6.24 -21.30 -14.55
C PHE A 379 7.72 -21.28 -14.15
N SER A 380 8.01 -20.66 -13.03
CA SER A 380 9.36 -20.66 -12.44
C SER A 380 9.82 -22.09 -12.13
N ASP A 381 11.12 -22.30 -12.11
CA ASP A 381 11.74 -23.62 -11.80
C ASP A 381 11.23 -24.74 -12.71
N THR A 382 10.98 -24.43 -14.00
CA THR A 382 10.59 -25.41 -15.03
C THR A 382 11.63 -25.45 -16.13
N PRO A 383 11.71 -26.54 -16.92
CA PRO A 383 12.64 -26.65 -18.03
C PRO A 383 12.22 -25.91 -19.31
N VAL A 384 11.33 -24.92 -19.20
CA VAL A 384 10.88 -24.08 -20.34
C VAL A 384 12.06 -23.30 -20.91
N ASP A 385 12.25 -23.32 -22.23
CA ASP A 385 13.30 -22.60 -22.97
C ASP A 385 12.78 -21.54 -23.94
N SER A 386 11.49 -21.58 -24.28
CA SER A 386 10.84 -20.62 -25.19
C SER A 386 9.49 -20.13 -24.68
N ILE A 387 9.23 -18.84 -24.91
CA ILE A 387 7.97 -18.16 -24.54
C ILE A 387 7.27 -17.53 -25.77
N GLU A 388 7.57 -18.01 -26.98
CA GLU A 388 6.99 -17.46 -28.22
C GLU A 388 5.46 -17.48 -28.24
N MET A 389 4.86 -18.53 -27.64
CA MET A 389 3.41 -18.70 -27.55
C MET A 389 2.71 -17.63 -26.69
N LEU A 390 3.44 -16.86 -25.89
CA LEU A 390 2.87 -15.81 -25.03
C LEU A 390 2.64 -14.49 -25.77
N ALA A 391 3.16 -14.29 -26.97
CA ALA A 391 3.14 -13.00 -27.68
C ALA A 391 1.74 -12.38 -27.88
N GLU A 392 0.69 -13.19 -27.91
CA GLU A 392 -0.70 -12.72 -28.08
C GLU A 392 -1.51 -12.66 -26.76
N MET A 393 -0.88 -12.95 -25.63
CA MET A 393 -1.55 -13.01 -24.31
C MET A 393 -1.64 -11.64 -23.65
N ARG A 394 -2.38 -10.72 -24.25
CA ARG A 394 -2.44 -9.29 -23.87
C ARG A 394 -3.08 -9.03 -22.52
N SER A 395 -3.70 -10.01 -21.88
CA SER A 395 -4.26 -9.89 -20.54
C SER A 395 -3.24 -10.12 -19.42
N LEU A 396 -2.04 -10.60 -19.76
CA LEU A 396 -1.00 -10.87 -18.78
C LEU A 396 -0.57 -9.60 -18.05
N SER A 397 -0.66 -9.65 -16.73
CA SER A 397 -0.25 -8.59 -15.81
C SER A 397 0.84 -9.02 -14.81
N ASP A 398 0.94 -10.32 -14.52
CA ASP A 398 1.97 -10.92 -13.66
C ASP A 398 2.51 -12.17 -14.34
N ILE A 399 3.79 -12.14 -14.73
CA ILE A 399 4.47 -13.27 -15.33
C ILE A 399 5.76 -13.59 -14.57
N ARG A 400 5.91 -14.86 -14.19
CA ARG A 400 7.06 -15.35 -13.45
C ARG A 400 7.61 -16.62 -14.09
N PHE A 401 8.90 -16.59 -14.41
CA PHE A 401 9.61 -17.70 -15.03
C PHE A 401 11.08 -17.73 -14.60
N SER A 402 11.29 -17.48 -13.31
CA SER A 402 12.64 -17.57 -12.74
C SER A 402 13.20 -19.00 -12.83
N ASN A 403 14.53 -19.10 -12.94
CA ASN A 403 15.24 -20.38 -13.04
C ASN A 403 14.77 -21.28 -14.20
N THR A 404 14.41 -20.67 -15.33
CA THR A 404 14.09 -21.36 -16.57
C THR A 404 15.24 -21.24 -17.58
N LEU A 405 15.12 -21.91 -18.72
CA LEU A 405 16.13 -21.86 -19.79
C LEU A 405 15.88 -20.71 -20.79
N VAL A 406 14.92 -19.87 -20.54
CA VAL A 406 14.55 -18.73 -21.40
C VAL A 406 15.72 -17.77 -21.54
N SER A 407 16.03 -17.38 -22.78
CA SER A 407 17.03 -16.36 -23.12
C SER A 407 16.47 -15.20 -23.95
N ASN A 408 15.33 -15.39 -24.62
CA ASN A 408 14.69 -14.39 -25.48
C ASN A 408 13.32 -13.98 -24.89
N ILE A 409 13.16 -12.69 -24.58
CA ILE A 409 11.93 -12.10 -24.05
C ILE A 409 11.20 -11.20 -25.07
N SER A 410 11.59 -11.23 -26.35
CA SER A 410 10.90 -10.46 -27.41
C SER A 410 9.40 -10.73 -27.47
N PRO A 411 8.87 -11.93 -27.16
CA PRO A 411 7.42 -12.14 -27.10
C PRO A 411 6.66 -11.28 -26.10
N LEU A 412 7.34 -10.66 -25.12
CA LEU A 412 6.71 -9.78 -24.12
C LEU A 412 6.51 -8.35 -24.60
N GLU A 413 7.14 -7.94 -25.72
CA GLU A 413 7.20 -6.54 -26.21
C GLU A 413 5.83 -5.85 -26.29
N ASN A 414 4.79 -6.57 -26.67
CA ASN A 414 3.44 -6.01 -26.86
C ASN A 414 2.47 -6.28 -25.69
N LEU A 415 2.93 -6.86 -24.58
CA LEU A 415 2.11 -7.20 -23.42
C LEU A 415 2.04 -6.01 -22.46
N THR A 416 1.45 -4.93 -22.90
CA THR A 416 1.45 -3.62 -22.20
C THR A 416 0.71 -3.61 -20.85
N GLU A 417 -0.06 -4.64 -20.51
CA GLU A 417 -0.71 -4.77 -19.22
C GLU A 417 0.21 -5.36 -18.12
N LEU A 418 1.44 -5.76 -18.48
CA LEU A 418 2.39 -6.34 -17.52
C LEU A 418 2.79 -5.34 -16.45
N ARG A 419 2.62 -5.75 -15.20
CA ARG A 419 2.97 -5.00 -13.99
C ARG A 419 4.09 -5.67 -13.20
N ILE A 420 4.14 -6.99 -13.23
CA ILE A 420 5.15 -7.78 -12.53
C ILE A 420 5.79 -8.75 -13.52
N ILE A 421 7.11 -8.68 -13.62
CA ILE A 421 7.89 -9.63 -14.43
C ILE A 421 9.00 -10.18 -13.56
N ASN A 422 9.11 -11.51 -13.49
CA ASN A 422 10.23 -12.19 -12.83
C ASN A 422 10.84 -13.23 -13.75
N PHE A 423 12.08 -12.96 -14.20
CA PHE A 423 12.91 -13.93 -14.92
C PHE A 423 14.31 -14.08 -14.30
N SER A 424 14.37 -13.93 -12.99
CA SER A 424 15.63 -14.16 -12.26
C SER A 424 16.18 -15.55 -12.54
N GLY A 425 17.50 -15.68 -12.63
CA GLY A 425 18.14 -16.98 -12.86
C GLY A 425 17.96 -17.55 -14.29
N THR A 426 17.66 -16.69 -15.25
CA THR A 426 17.55 -17.05 -16.68
C THR A 426 18.76 -16.61 -17.50
N TRP A 427 18.78 -16.94 -18.79
CA TRP A 427 19.84 -16.55 -19.72
C TRP A 427 19.54 -15.23 -20.46
N VAL A 428 18.61 -14.45 -19.99
CA VAL A 428 18.25 -13.15 -20.59
C VAL A 428 19.41 -12.16 -20.43
N GLU A 429 19.74 -11.45 -21.52
CA GLU A 429 20.75 -10.39 -21.58
C GLU A 429 20.14 -9.06 -22.03
N ASP A 430 19.21 -9.10 -22.99
CA ASP A 430 18.62 -7.90 -23.61
C ASP A 430 17.25 -7.54 -23.00
N LEU A 431 17.14 -6.32 -22.48
CA LEU A 431 15.91 -5.74 -21.94
C LEU A 431 15.13 -4.88 -22.94
N ALA A 432 15.59 -4.72 -24.18
CA ALA A 432 14.92 -3.89 -25.19
C ALA A 432 13.42 -4.19 -25.36
N PRO A 433 12.96 -5.47 -25.28
CA PRO A 433 11.53 -5.79 -25.36
C PRO A 433 10.67 -5.21 -24.22
N LEU A 434 11.26 -4.74 -23.13
CA LEU A 434 10.52 -4.16 -22.01
C LEU A 434 10.26 -2.66 -22.15
N ALA A 435 10.89 -1.97 -23.12
CA ALA A 435 10.92 -0.52 -23.22
C ALA A 435 9.52 0.14 -23.30
N GLU A 436 8.54 -0.52 -23.89
CA GLU A 436 7.17 -0.01 -24.04
C GLU A 436 6.19 -0.50 -22.96
N LEU A 437 6.67 -1.24 -21.94
CA LEU A 437 5.83 -1.78 -20.89
C LEU A 437 5.59 -0.76 -19.77
N HIS A 438 4.99 0.35 -20.07
CA HIS A 438 4.79 1.50 -19.17
C HIS A 438 3.93 1.20 -17.92
N ASN A 439 3.30 0.04 -17.84
CA ASN A 439 2.57 -0.40 -16.64
C ASN A 439 3.43 -1.21 -15.67
N LEU A 440 4.72 -1.47 -16.00
CA LEU A 440 5.60 -2.27 -15.16
C LEU A 440 5.89 -1.58 -13.83
N GLU A 441 5.61 -2.29 -12.74
CA GLU A 441 5.79 -1.84 -11.35
C GLU A 441 6.94 -2.55 -10.65
N ARG A 442 7.11 -3.86 -10.93
CA ARG A 442 8.15 -4.68 -10.30
C ARG A 442 8.86 -5.54 -11.32
N LEU A 443 10.17 -5.47 -11.31
CA LEU A 443 11.03 -6.24 -12.21
C LEU A 443 12.06 -7.05 -11.41
N TYR A 444 12.08 -8.35 -11.61
CA TYR A 444 13.02 -9.27 -10.98
C TYR A 444 13.90 -9.90 -12.07
N ILE A 445 15.17 -9.50 -12.10
CA ILE A 445 16.17 -9.93 -13.09
C ILE A 445 17.47 -10.42 -12.44
N SER A 446 17.40 -10.73 -11.14
CA SER A 446 18.58 -11.19 -10.40
C SER A 446 19.16 -12.45 -11.02
N ASN A 447 20.49 -12.59 -10.96
CA ASN A 447 21.22 -13.76 -11.49
C ASN A 447 20.96 -13.98 -13.01
N THR A 448 21.04 -12.89 -13.78
CA THR A 448 20.99 -12.88 -15.25
C THR A 448 22.26 -12.25 -15.82
N ASN A 449 22.43 -12.31 -17.14
CA ASN A 449 23.56 -11.68 -17.83
C ASN A 449 23.33 -10.21 -18.20
N VAL A 450 22.24 -9.58 -17.73
CA VAL A 450 21.90 -8.19 -18.03
C VAL A 450 23.03 -7.26 -17.56
N ASP A 451 23.45 -6.32 -18.46
CA ASP A 451 24.44 -5.29 -18.17
C ASP A 451 23.94 -3.87 -18.49
N ASP A 452 22.93 -3.72 -19.37
CA ASP A 452 22.35 -2.45 -19.78
C ASP A 452 20.89 -2.30 -19.32
N LEU A 453 20.61 -1.21 -18.61
CA LEU A 453 19.28 -0.83 -18.12
C LEU A 453 18.61 0.25 -18.96
N SER A 454 19.17 0.66 -20.08
CA SER A 454 18.69 1.79 -20.88
C SER A 454 17.24 1.65 -21.34
N ALA A 455 16.79 0.42 -21.61
CA ALA A 455 15.42 0.10 -21.98
C ALA A 455 14.39 0.45 -20.88
N LEU A 456 14.83 0.56 -19.62
CA LEU A 456 13.94 0.82 -18.49
C LEU A 456 13.69 2.31 -18.24
N SER A 457 14.43 3.19 -18.93
CA SER A 457 14.44 4.65 -18.63
C SER A 457 13.09 5.36 -18.82
N GLY A 458 12.14 4.77 -19.55
CA GLY A 458 10.80 5.31 -19.78
C GLY A 458 9.70 4.67 -18.93
N LEU A 459 10.04 3.77 -18.02
CA LEU A 459 9.07 2.99 -17.24
C LEU A 459 8.67 3.71 -15.95
N ASP A 460 7.96 4.81 -16.07
CA ASP A 460 7.62 5.73 -14.96
C ASP A 460 6.85 5.09 -13.80
N LYS A 461 6.21 3.94 -14.00
CA LYS A 461 5.51 3.21 -12.93
C LYS A 461 6.39 2.22 -12.18
N LEU A 462 7.63 2.02 -12.59
CA LEU A 462 8.53 1.08 -11.94
C LEU A 462 8.83 1.55 -10.51
N GLN A 463 8.51 0.70 -9.54
CA GLN A 463 8.69 0.93 -8.10
C GLN A 463 9.88 0.16 -7.54
N THR A 464 10.06 -1.07 -7.98
CA THR A 464 11.10 -1.95 -7.44
C THR A 464 11.77 -2.75 -8.53
N ILE A 465 13.09 -2.78 -8.50
CA ILE A 465 13.90 -3.64 -9.37
C ILE A 465 14.86 -4.48 -8.53
N TYR A 466 14.88 -5.80 -8.80
CA TYR A 466 15.84 -6.74 -8.24
C TYR A 466 16.80 -7.17 -9.34
N LEU A 467 18.05 -6.76 -9.23
CA LEU A 467 19.10 -7.04 -10.21
C LEU A 467 20.38 -7.59 -9.55
N ASP A 468 20.22 -8.24 -8.39
CA ASP A 468 21.34 -8.89 -7.70
C ASP A 468 22.05 -9.87 -8.61
N SER A 469 23.38 -9.94 -8.53
CA SER A 469 24.20 -10.87 -9.34
C SER A 469 23.99 -10.72 -10.87
N THR A 470 23.93 -9.48 -11.32
CA THR A 470 23.91 -9.12 -12.76
C THR A 470 25.23 -8.44 -13.15
N ASN A 471 25.43 -8.21 -14.44
CA ASN A 471 26.59 -7.50 -14.96
C ASN A 471 26.43 -5.96 -14.98
N VAL A 472 25.37 -5.43 -14.35
CA VAL A 472 25.06 -3.99 -14.31
C VAL A 472 26.16 -3.23 -13.59
N ILE A 473 26.67 -2.18 -14.24
CA ILE A 473 27.72 -1.29 -13.70
C ILE A 473 27.27 0.16 -13.51
N SER A 474 26.04 0.52 -13.92
CA SER A 474 25.52 1.88 -13.82
C SER A 474 23.99 1.86 -13.59
N LEU A 475 23.52 2.72 -12.71
CA LEU A 475 22.07 2.94 -12.45
C LEU A 475 21.56 4.18 -13.20
N GLN A 476 22.38 4.88 -13.96
CA GLN A 476 22.04 6.18 -14.58
C GLN A 476 20.79 6.12 -15.46
N ALA A 477 20.51 5.00 -16.10
CA ALA A 477 19.29 4.81 -16.90
C ALA A 477 18.00 4.88 -16.09
N LEU A 478 18.08 4.65 -14.79
CA LEU A 478 16.94 4.70 -13.86
C LEU A 478 16.74 6.08 -13.23
N SER A 479 17.66 7.03 -13.47
CA SER A 479 17.65 8.38 -12.94
C SER A 479 16.57 9.24 -13.59
N GLY A 480 15.42 9.26 -13.12
CA GLY A 480 14.26 9.98 -13.71
C GLY A 480 12.96 9.24 -13.43
N LEU A 481 13.07 8.01 -12.96
CA LEU A 481 11.93 7.20 -12.55
C LEU A 481 11.45 7.65 -11.17
N THR A 482 10.57 8.64 -11.12
CA THR A 482 10.14 9.31 -9.88
C THR A 482 9.37 8.40 -8.90
N ASN A 483 8.83 7.29 -9.39
CA ASN A 483 8.12 6.30 -8.58
C ASN A 483 9.02 5.14 -8.10
N LEU A 484 10.29 5.15 -8.49
CA LEU A 484 11.22 4.09 -8.11
C LEU A 484 11.60 4.23 -6.63
N GLU A 485 11.20 3.24 -5.83
CA GLU A 485 11.39 3.20 -4.37
C GLU A 485 12.63 2.42 -3.98
N SER A 486 12.90 1.29 -4.67
CA SER A 486 13.97 0.38 -4.28
C SER A 486 14.68 -0.28 -5.47
N ILE A 487 16.02 -0.33 -5.39
CA ILE A 487 16.88 -1.07 -6.30
C ILE A 487 17.72 -2.04 -5.46
N TYR A 488 17.59 -3.34 -5.72
CA TYR A 488 18.43 -4.38 -5.11
C TYR A 488 19.50 -4.80 -6.10
N CYS A 489 20.77 -4.56 -5.76
CA CYS A 489 21.88 -4.76 -6.68
C CYS A 489 23.15 -5.35 -6.02
N ASP A 490 22.96 -6.31 -5.11
CA ASP A 490 24.07 -7.07 -4.55
C ASP A 490 24.86 -7.82 -5.62
N HIS A 491 26.17 -7.96 -5.44
CA HIS A 491 27.05 -8.68 -6.36
C HIS A 491 27.00 -8.18 -7.81
N THR A 492 26.82 -6.87 -7.99
CA THR A 492 26.89 -6.19 -9.30
C THR A 492 28.18 -5.36 -9.40
N GLY A 493 28.35 -4.66 -10.53
CA GLY A 493 29.41 -3.65 -10.68
C GLY A 493 29.08 -2.27 -10.11
N ILE A 494 28.02 -2.16 -9.31
CA ILE A 494 27.62 -0.91 -8.62
C ILE A 494 28.50 -0.78 -7.37
N THR A 495 29.37 0.21 -7.40
CA THR A 495 30.24 0.55 -6.27
C THR A 495 29.56 1.54 -5.34
N ASP A 496 30.07 1.64 -4.11
CA ASP A 496 29.65 2.63 -3.10
C ASP A 496 29.53 4.06 -3.66
N SER A 497 30.54 4.53 -4.38
CA SER A 497 30.51 5.87 -5.01
C SER A 497 29.40 6.05 -6.04
N LYS A 498 29.09 4.99 -6.83
CA LYS A 498 28.01 5.04 -7.83
C LYS A 498 26.62 5.01 -7.19
N ALA A 499 26.44 4.15 -6.18
CA ALA A 499 25.21 4.04 -5.41
C ALA A 499 24.90 5.35 -4.69
N ASN A 500 25.89 5.93 -4.00
CA ASN A 500 25.74 7.20 -3.30
C ASN A 500 25.43 8.37 -4.23
N LYS A 501 26.11 8.43 -5.40
CA LYS A 501 25.80 9.44 -6.39
C LYS A 501 24.37 9.32 -6.89
N PHE A 502 23.92 8.09 -7.19
CA PHE A 502 22.54 7.86 -7.64
C PHE A 502 21.52 8.27 -6.57
N MET A 503 21.73 7.89 -5.30
CA MET A 503 20.82 8.24 -4.19
C MET A 503 20.80 9.76 -3.92
N ALA A 504 21.91 10.45 -4.07
CA ALA A 504 21.96 11.91 -3.95
C ALA A 504 21.15 12.62 -5.04
N GLU A 505 21.13 12.07 -6.25
CA GLU A 505 20.34 12.55 -7.39
C GLU A 505 18.87 12.11 -7.32
N ASN A 506 18.58 11.00 -6.61
CA ASN A 506 17.25 10.37 -6.49
C ASN A 506 16.94 10.06 -5.02
N PRO A 507 16.65 11.05 -4.19
CA PRO A 507 16.59 10.90 -2.72
C PRO A 507 15.41 10.02 -2.24
N ASN A 508 14.45 9.73 -3.09
CA ASN A 508 13.32 8.86 -2.77
C ASN A 508 13.58 7.39 -3.10
N THR A 509 14.72 7.06 -3.75
CA THR A 509 15.04 5.70 -4.18
C THR A 509 16.10 5.10 -3.27
N LEU A 510 15.77 3.98 -2.64
CA LEU A 510 16.71 3.17 -1.88
C LEU A 510 17.54 2.29 -2.81
N VAL A 511 18.86 2.39 -2.75
CA VAL A 511 19.76 1.44 -3.39
C VAL A 511 20.31 0.48 -2.35
N VAL A 512 19.98 -0.80 -2.51
CA VAL A 512 20.42 -1.90 -1.66
C VAL A 512 21.58 -2.61 -2.36
N TYR A 513 22.76 -2.47 -1.82
CA TYR A 513 23.99 -3.06 -2.35
C TYR A 513 24.90 -3.50 -1.21
N GLU A 514 25.74 -4.48 -1.46
CA GLU A 514 26.68 -5.03 -0.46
C GLU A 514 26.01 -5.57 0.82
N SER A 515 24.86 -6.26 0.70
CA SER A 515 24.12 -6.82 1.86
C SER A 515 24.99 -7.74 2.73
N VAL A 516 26.01 -8.39 2.15
CA VAL A 516 26.99 -9.19 2.88
C VAL A 516 27.80 -8.30 3.83
N ALA A 517 28.09 -7.05 3.43
CA ALA A 517 28.78 -6.09 4.28
C ALA A 517 27.90 -5.68 5.48
N LEU A 518 26.61 -5.45 5.26
CA LEU A 518 25.64 -5.17 6.33
C LEU A 518 25.49 -6.35 7.30
N ALA A 519 25.41 -7.57 6.78
CA ALA A 519 25.36 -8.76 7.63
C ALA A 519 26.62 -8.90 8.50
N ARG A 520 27.82 -8.73 7.92
CA ARG A 520 29.08 -8.75 8.66
C ARG A 520 29.16 -7.61 9.68
N TRP A 521 28.70 -6.41 9.29
CA TRP A 521 28.59 -5.30 10.22
C TRP A 521 27.72 -5.66 11.42
N TRP A 522 26.52 -6.20 11.19
CA TRP A 522 25.64 -6.65 12.26
C TRP A 522 26.28 -7.72 13.14
N GLU A 523 26.90 -8.72 12.54
CA GLU A 523 27.62 -9.76 13.29
C GLU A 523 28.72 -9.20 14.17
N GLY A 524 29.49 -8.23 13.65
CA GLY A 524 30.59 -7.57 14.35
C GLY A 524 30.17 -6.56 15.41
N LEU A 525 28.89 -6.21 15.50
CA LEU A 525 28.42 -5.23 16.48
C LEU A 525 28.60 -5.70 17.92
N PRO A 526 29.07 -4.82 18.81
CA PRO A 526 29.03 -5.05 20.25
C PRO A 526 27.59 -5.32 20.73
N GLY A 527 27.46 -6.18 21.75
CA GLY A 527 26.14 -6.57 22.27
C GLY A 527 25.27 -5.37 22.71
N GLN A 528 25.90 -4.30 23.20
CA GLN A 528 25.23 -3.05 23.58
C GLN A 528 24.55 -2.40 22.37
N TRP A 529 25.21 -2.37 21.21
CA TRP A 529 24.65 -1.79 20.00
C TRP A 529 23.54 -2.66 19.41
N LYS A 530 23.70 -3.98 19.40
CA LYS A 530 22.60 -4.90 18.99
C LYS A 530 21.34 -4.68 19.84
N LYS A 531 21.51 -4.48 21.14
CA LYS A 531 20.40 -4.16 22.04
C LYS A 531 19.75 -2.82 21.71
N VAL A 532 20.52 -1.80 21.38
CA VAL A 532 20.02 -0.49 20.96
C VAL A 532 19.15 -0.62 19.70
N PHE A 533 19.70 -1.22 18.65
CA PHE A 533 18.99 -1.34 17.37
C PHE A 533 17.71 -2.17 17.47
N ARG A 534 17.70 -3.24 18.29
CA ARG A 534 16.50 -4.04 18.56
C ARG A 534 15.43 -3.29 19.34
N GLN A 535 15.83 -2.35 20.20
CA GLN A 535 14.88 -1.50 20.91
C GLN A 535 14.22 -0.45 19.99
N MET A 536 14.93 -0.04 18.94
CA MET A 536 14.43 0.95 17.97
C MET A 536 13.52 0.32 16.92
N LYS A 537 13.74 -0.93 16.56
CA LYS A 537 12.91 -1.69 15.64
C LYS A 537 12.87 -3.16 16.07
N GLU A 538 11.68 -3.75 16.00
CA GLU A 538 11.49 -5.18 16.25
C GLU A 538 12.31 -5.98 15.24
N MET A 539 13.34 -6.69 15.70
CA MET A 539 14.26 -7.45 14.87
C MET A 539 14.54 -8.81 15.49
N ASP A 540 14.67 -9.79 14.64
CA ASP A 540 15.06 -11.14 15.04
C ASP A 540 16.50 -11.20 15.57
N ASP A 541 16.85 -12.28 16.27
CA ASP A 541 18.23 -12.47 16.74
C ASP A 541 19.22 -12.53 15.57
N THR A 542 18.81 -13.10 14.46
CA THR A 542 19.50 -13.08 13.17
C THR A 542 18.62 -12.31 12.18
N PRO A 543 18.78 -11.00 12.04
CA PRO A 543 17.90 -10.19 11.20
C PRO A 543 18.04 -10.57 9.72
N THR A 544 16.91 -10.49 9.01
CA THR A 544 16.89 -10.69 7.57
C THR A 544 17.62 -9.55 6.83
N LYS A 545 17.93 -9.76 5.56
CA LYS A 545 18.52 -8.74 4.67
C LYS A 545 17.70 -7.45 4.69
N GLU A 546 16.37 -7.57 4.60
CA GLU A 546 15.44 -6.45 4.60
C GLU A 546 15.44 -5.73 5.96
N GLN A 547 15.48 -6.45 7.06
CA GLN A 547 15.55 -5.85 8.39
C GLN A 547 16.83 -5.03 8.57
N LEU A 548 17.98 -5.53 8.05
CA LEU A 548 19.25 -4.81 8.08
C LEU A 548 19.24 -3.56 7.20
N HIS A 549 18.62 -3.64 6.01
CA HIS A 549 18.51 -2.48 5.13
C HIS A 549 17.58 -1.41 5.71
N HIS A 550 16.48 -1.81 6.33
CA HIS A 550 15.65 -0.87 7.05
C HIS A 550 16.38 -0.20 8.23
N LEU A 551 17.28 -0.93 8.90
CA LEU A 551 18.12 -0.36 9.95
C LEU A 551 19.09 0.68 9.38
N ALA A 552 19.68 0.40 8.22
CA ALA A 552 20.58 1.33 7.55
C ALA A 552 19.88 2.64 7.09
N GLN A 553 18.54 2.66 7.04
CA GLN A 553 17.74 3.84 6.70
C GLN A 553 17.35 4.70 7.90
N PHE A 554 17.79 4.36 9.10
CA PHE A 554 17.42 5.17 10.26
C PHE A 554 17.93 6.60 10.10
N THR A 555 17.01 7.52 10.29
CA THR A 555 17.26 8.96 10.22
C THR A 555 17.49 9.56 11.60
N GLU A 556 17.10 8.86 12.67
CA GLU A 556 17.16 9.36 14.03
C GLU A 556 17.61 8.25 14.98
N ILE A 557 18.56 8.56 15.86
CA ILE A 557 19.07 7.64 16.89
C ILE A 557 19.20 8.38 18.21
N ASP A 558 18.60 7.79 19.24
CA ASP A 558 18.79 8.21 20.64
C ASP A 558 19.46 7.09 21.44
N ILE A 559 20.71 7.34 21.83
CA ILE A 559 21.49 6.48 22.72
C ILE A 559 21.85 7.18 24.02
N SER A 560 21.15 8.26 24.35
CA SER A 560 21.43 9.08 25.51
C SER A 560 21.43 8.24 26.82
N GLY A 561 22.31 8.59 27.72
CA GLY A 561 22.45 7.94 29.02
C GLY A 561 23.06 6.53 29.02
N LYS A 562 23.38 5.95 27.84
CA LYS A 562 23.99 4.62 27.75
C LYS A 562 25.50 4.69 27.91
N GLN A 563 26.01 4.78 29.16
CA GLN A 563 27.44 4.95 29.47
C GLN A 563 28.31 3.77 28.99
N GLU A 564 27.73 2.61 28.74
CA GLU A 564 28.37 1.45 28.16
C GLU A 564 28.77 1.63 26.69
N ILE A 565 28.19 2.60 25.97
CA ILE A 565 28.55 2.92 24.59
C ILE A 565 29.75 3.84 24.61
N LYS A 566 30.87 3.35 24.06
CA LYS A 566 32.15 4.04 24.02
C LYS A 566 32.63 4.39 22.63
N SER A 567 32.05 3.83 21.58
CA SER A 567 32.38 4.10 20.18
C SER A 567 31.15 4.29 19.37
N LEU A 568 31.19 5.21 18.40
CA LEU A 568 30.14 5.45 17.38
C LEU A 568 30.46 4.72 16.06
N ASP A 569 31.50 3.86 16.01
CA ASP A 569 31.82 3.08 14.79
C ASP A 569 30.63 2.32 14.18
N PRO A 570 29.70 1.76 14.95
CA PRO A 570 28.50 1.14 14.40
C PRO A 570 27.64 2.06 13.53
N LEU A 571 27.72 3.36 13.76
CA LEU A 571 26.90 4.33 13.00
C LEU A 571 27.44 4.62 11.59
N LYS A 572 28.68 4.24 11.26
CA LYS A 572 29.28 4.46 9.92
C LYS A 572 28.46 3.88 8.77
N MET A 573 27.65 2.84 9.05
CA MET A 573 26.77 2.24 8.07
C MET A 573 25.42 2.96 7.91
N LEU A 574 25.10 3.90 8.80
CA LEU A 574 23.80 4.59 8.85
C LEU A 574 23.88 5.95 8.16
N ARG A 575 24.08 5.93 6.85
CA ARG A 575 24.38 7.12 6.04
C ARG A 575 23.25 8.14 5.95
N TYR A 576 22.03 7.73 6.27
CA TYR A 576 20.82 8.58 6.26
C TYR A 576 20.52 9.23 7.61
N LEU A 577 21.42 9.08 8.58
CA LEU A 577 21.23 9.62 9.92
C LEU A 577 21.20 11.15 9.89
N LYS A 578 20.06 11.71 10.31
CA LYS A 578 19.81 13.15 10.39
C LYS A 578 19.90 13.67 11.83
N SER A 579 19.60 12.82 12.80
CA SER A 579 19.59 13.21 14.21
C SER A 579 20.25 12.14 15.07
N LEU A 580 21.19 12.55 15.90
CA LEU A 580 21.87 11.69 16.86
C LEU A 580 21.89 12.35 18.24
N ASP A 581 21.30 11.68 19.23
CA ASP A 581 21.54 11.97 20.64
C ASP A 581 22.41 10.87 21.25
N CYS A 582 23.65 11.21 21.54
CA CYS A 582 24.63 10.36 22.23
C CYS A 582 25.08 10.97 23.55
N SER A 583 24.27 11.87 24.11
CA SER A 583 24.60 12.55 25.39
C SER A 583 24.71 11.57 26.57
N SER A 584 25.53 11.92 27.52
CA SER A 584 25.74 11.11 28.75
C SER A 584 26.15 9.66 28.44
N THR A 585 26.89 9.45 27.35
CA THR A 585 27.53 8.17 26.98
C THR A 585 29.04 8.18 27.29
N GLY A 586 29.69 7.06 27.10
CA GLY A 586 31.15 6.91 27.27
C GLY A 586 31.99 7.21 26.02
N ILE A 587 31.44 7.89 25.01
CA ILE A 587 32.13 8.21 23.76
C ILE A 587 33.26 9.23 24.00
N SER A 588 34.35 9.05 23.26
CA SER A 588 35.53 9.94 23.30
C SER A 588 35.90 10.47 21.92
N ASP A 589 35.33 9.98 20.85
CA ASP A 589 35.73 10.25 19.49
C ASP A 589 34.51 10.45 18.58
N LEU A 590 34.51 11.49 17.75
CA LEU A 590 33.49 11.84 16.77
C LEU A 590 33.85 11.48 15.32
N TRP A 591 35.08 10.99 15.07
CA TRP A 591 35.54 10.59 13.72
C TRP A 591 34.61 9.57 13.03
N PRO A 592 33.95 8.63 13.75
CA PRO A 592 32.98 7.75 13.11
C PRO A 592 31.78 8.44 12.44
N LEU A 593 31.53 9.71 12.74
CA LEU A 593 30.44 10.50 12.16
C LEU A 593 30.85 11.23 10.88
N SER A 594 32.15 11.27 10.51
CA SER A 594 32.69 12.11 9.43
C SER A 594 32.04 11.90 8.06
N ASP A 595 31.52 10.70 7.79
CA ASP A 595 30.86 10.34 6.54
C ASP A 595 29.33 10.49 6.57
N LEU A 596 28.77 10.89 7.73
CA LEU A 596 27.33 11.06 7.92
C LEU A 596 26.87 12.46 7.50
N ILE A 597 27.06 12.77 6.24
CA ILE A 597 26.86 14.13 5.67
C ILE A 597 25.43 14.66 5.79
N ASP A 598 24.44 13.78 5.99
CA ASP A 598 23.03 14.17 6.18
C ASP A 598 22.68 14.48 7.63
N LEU A 599 23.65 14.51 8.55
CA LEU A 599 23.40 14.81 9.95
C LEU A 599 23.05 16.31 10.14
N HIS A 600 21.86 16.56 10.70
CA HIS A 600 21.32 17.89 10.99
C HIS A 600 21.39 18.24 12.48
N THR A 601 21.22 17.23 13.33
CA THR A 601 21.19 17.40 14.78
C THR A 601 22.14 16.43 15.47
N LEU A 602 23.06 16.95 16.27
CA LEU A 602 23.95 16.16 17.09
C LEU A 602 23.93 16.66 18.55
N ASN A 603 23.60 15.75 19.46
CA ASN A 603 23.77 15.97 20.89
C ASN A 603 24.77 14.97 21.45
N CYS A 604 25.97 15.45 21.83
CA CYS A 604 27.02 14.67 22.53
C CYS A 604 27.37 15.27 23.89
N ALA A 605 26.44 15.96 24.51
CA ALA A 605 26.63 16.56 25.84
C ALA A 605 26.99 15.51 26.91
N ASN A 606 27.71 15.93 27.94
CA ASN A 606 28.09 15.07 29.06
C ASN A 606 28.90 13.82 28.60
N THR A 607 29.79 13.99 27.63
CA THR A 607 30.68 12.93 27.15
C THR A 607 32.15 13.32 27.37
N ILE A 608 33.05 12.38 27.13
CA ILE A 608 34.49 12.62 27.26
C ILE A 608 35.19 12.97 25.94
N VAL A 609 34.38 13.42 24.95
CA VAL A 609 34.89 13.91 23.67
C VAL A 609 35.79 15.11 23.89
N SER A 610 36.96 15.12 23.25
CA SER A 610 38.03 16.16 23.44
C SER A 610 38.32 16.99 22.20
N ASP A 611 37.87 16.57 21.03
CA ASP A 611 37.97 17.35 19.79
C ASP A 611 36.75 17.17 18.90
N CYS A 612 36.59 18.04 17.91
CA CYS A 612 35.44 18.04 17.01
C CYS A 612 35.85 17.85 15.53
N GLU A 613 37.05 17.38 15.23
CA GLU A 613 37.56 17.24 13.87
C GLU A 613 36.71 16.30 13.02
N GLY A 614 36.07 15.29 13.63
CA GLY A 614 35.13 14.39 12.96
C GLY A 614 33.84 15.06 12.45
N LEU A 615 33.60 16.33 12.86
CA LEU A 615 32.40 17.09 12.43
C LEU A 615 32.70 18.06 11.28
N ARG A 616 33.97 18.22 10.88
CA ARG A 616 34.45 19.28 9.95
C ARG A 616 33.67 19.36 8.64
N ASP A 617 33.28 18.23 8.09
CA ASP A 617 32.66 18.11 6.77
C ASP A 617 31.12 17.88 6.81
N LEU A 618 30.51 17.94 8.00
CA LEU A 618 29.07 17.78 8.20
C LEU A 618 28.34 19.09 7.88
N MET A 619 28.31 19.46 6.62
CA MET A 619 27.81 20.77 6.18
C MET A 619 26.28 20.96 6.39
N ASN A 620 25.51 19.89 6.63
CA ASN A 620 24.08 19.95 6.89
C ASN A 620 23.72 20.07 8.38
N LEU A 621 24.75 20.10 9.28
CA LEU A 621 24.51 20.17 10.72
C LEU A 621 23.93 21.55 11.09
N GLU A 622 22.75 21.56 11.71
CA GLU A 622 22.00 22.74 12.15
C GLU A 622 22.04 22.93 13.66
N HIS A 623 21.98 21.83 14.41
CA HIS A 623 21.96 21.85 15.87
C HIS A 623 23.06 20.98 16.44
N LEU A 624 23.96 21.60 17.21
CA LEU A 624 25.07 20.91 17.86
C LEU A 624 25.09 21.19 19.37
N ASN A 625 25.03 20.15 20.16
CA ASN A 625 25.24 20.23 21.60
C ASN A 625 26.45 19.42 22.03
N ILE A 626 27.51 20.15 22.44
CA ILE A 626 28.77 19.62 22.97
C ILE A 626 28.99 20.06 24.43
N SER A 627 27.92 20.40 25.13
CA SER A 627 28.04 20.89 26.52
C SER A 627 28.59 19.82 27.45
N ASN A 628 29.34 20.24 28.45
CA ASN A 628 30.04 19.37 29.42
C ASN A 628 30.86 18.26 28.74
N THR A 629 31.68 18.67 27.74
CA THR A 629 32.67 17.83 27.06
C THR A 629 34.08 18.35 27.37
N GLN A 630 35.11 17.65 26.90
CA GLN A 630 36.48 18.10 27.03
C GLN A 630 36.98 18.96 25.84
N ILE A 631 36.09 19.30 24.93
CA ILE A 631 36.39 20.15 23.77
C ILE A 631 36.75 21.56 24.27
N ASP A 632 37.92 22.09 23.82
CA ASP A 632 38.42 23.41 24.16
C ASP A 632 38.56 24.35 22.95
N ASP A 633 38.43 23.80 21.73
CA ASP A 633 38.48 24.55 20.47
C ASP A 633 37.34 24.07 19.54
N ILE A 634 36.66 25.02 18.86
CA ILE A 634 35.59 24.79 17.92
C ILE A 634 35.94 25.26 16.50
N GLN A 635 37.21 25.45 16.18
CA GLN A 635 37.64 25.85 14.84
C GLN A 635 37.26 24.84 13.77
N CYS A 636 37.15 23.55 14.10
CA CYS A 636 36.73 22.47 13.22
C CYS A 636 35.33 22.68 12.62
N ILE A 637 34.40 23.30 13.36
CA ILE A 637 33.01 23.54 12.90
C ILE A 637 32.82 24.92 12.26
N SER A 638 33.85 25.74 12.12
CA SER A 638 33.80 27.08 11.54
C SER A 638 33.32 27.13 10.07
N ARG A 639 33.38 26.00 9.37
CA ARG A 639 32.91 25.86 7.97
C ARG A 639 31.47 25.42 7.84
N ILE A 640 30.81 25.01 8.91
CA ILE A 640 29.45 24.49 8.91
C ILE A 640 28.48 25.67 8.91
N ARG A 641 28.14 26.16 7.72
CA ARG A 641 27.30 27.36 7.54
C ARG A 641 25.82 27.18 7.82
N ASN A 642 25.35 25.92 7.90
CA ASN A 642 23.99 25.64 8.26
C ASN A 642 23.76 25.55 9.77
N LEU A 643 24.84 25.64 10.58
CA LEU A 643 24.74 25.54 12.02
C LEU A 643 23.98 26.73 12.59
N ARG A 644 22.83 26.48 13.20
CA ARG A 644 21.91 27.46 13.77
C ARG A 644 22.05 27.58 15.28
N GLU A 645 22.23 26.43 15.92
CA GLU A 645 22.25 26.35 17.38
C GLU A 645 23.49 25.56 17.84
N LEU A 646 24.27 26.17 18.73
CA LEU A 646 25.45 25.57 19.34
C LEU A 646 25.36 25.68 20.85
N ASN A 647 25.46 24.55 21.55
CA ASN A 647 25.58 24.55 23.01
C ASN A 647 27.00 24.06 23.41
N ILE A 648 27.78 25.00 23.97
CA ILE A 648 29.11 24.80 24.50
C ILE A 648 29.16 25.00 26.02
N SER A 649 28.04 24.97 26.71
CA SER A 649 27.97 25.17 28.16
C SER A 649 28.87 24.15 28.88
N GLN A 650 29.46 24.57 29.97
CA GLN A 650 30.34 23.72 30.80
C GLN A 650 31.52 23.10 30.03
N THR A 651 32.03 23.80 29.05
CA THR A 651 33.26 23.41 28.33
C THR A 651 34.47 24.34 28.64
N SER A 652 35.66 23.98 28.16
CA SER A 652 36.83 24.86 28.22
C SER A 652 36.93 25.82 27.04
N ILE A 653 35.91 25.89 26.19
CA ILE A 653 35.89 26.80 25.03
C ILE A 653 35.88 28.25 25.48
N ALA A 654 36.82 29.03 24.93
CA ALA A 654 36.99 30.45 25.22
C ALA A 654 36.62 31.34 24.00
N ALA A 655 36.86 30.87 22.78
CA ALA A 655 36.67 31.61 21.56
C ALA A 655 35.40 31.14 20.84
N ILE A 656 34.48 32.09 20.54
CA ILE A 656 33.25 31.84 19.78
C ILE A 656 33.19 32.64 18.47
N ASN A 657 34.17 33.50 18.24
CA ASN A 657 34.24 34.34 17.05
C ASN A 657 34.87 33.59 15.85
N VAL A 658 34.47 32.33 15.65
CA VAL A 658 34.93 31.43 14.58
C VAL A 658 33.92 31.36 13.42
N PHE A 659 32.74 31.88 13.62
CA PHE A 659 31.64 31.87 12.64
C PHE A 659 31.62 33.17 11.82
N GLY A 660 31.23 33.09 10.56
CA GLY A 660 30.99 34.25 9.71
C GLY A 660 29.74 35.05 10.14
N PRO A 661 29.49 36.24 9.56
CA PRO A 661 28.33 37.04 9.86
C PRO A 661 27.03 36.31 9.55
N ASN A 662 26.12 36.16 10.53
CA ASN A 662 24.83 35.44 10.43
C ASN A 662 24.92 33.94 10.14
N ASP A 663 26.06 33.31 10.39
CA ASP A 663 26.24 31.88 10.21
C ASP A 663 25.56 31.07 11.34
N ILE A 664 25.37 31.67 12.53
CA ILE A 664 24.78 31.00 13.70
C ILE A 664 23.78 31.92 14.44
N ASP A 665 22.67 31.37 14.84
CA ASP A 665 21.58 32.11 15.47
C ASP A 665 21.77 32.18 17.01
N ILE A 666 22.10 31.05 17.64
CA ILE A 666 22.20 30.96 19.11
C ILE A 666 23.41 30.15 19.54
N ILE A 667 24.20 30.70 20.51
CA ILE A 667 25.24 30.01 21.23
C ILE A 667 24.90 30.00 22.72
N TYR A 668 24.74 28.79 23.32
CA TYR A 668 24.65 28.62 24.77
C TYR A 668 26.07 28.37 25.32
N ALA A 669 26.54 29.20 26.22
CA ALA A 669 27.89 29.19 26.71
C ALA A 669 27.99 29.28 28.24
N ASP A 670 26.96 28.82 28.97
CA ASP A 670 27.00 28.87 30.43
C ASP A 670 28.16 28.05 31.00
N GLU A 671 28.76 28.60 31.99
CA GLU A 671 29.90 27.97 32.69
C GLU A 671 31.05 27.55 31.74
N SER A 672 31.14 28.17 30.56
CA SER A 672 32.28 28.04 29.65
C SER A 672 33.37 29.07 30.01
N LYS A 673 34.47 29.07 29.26
CA LYS A 673 35.50 30.11 29.39
C LYS A 673 35.22 31.34 28.49
N VAL A 674 34.08 31.43 27.86
CA VAL A 674 33.72 32.58 27.01
C VAL A 674 33.62 33.85 27.84
N SER A 675 34.44 34.85 27.50
CA SER A 675 34.43 36.13 28.19
C SER A 675 33.38 37.12 27.64
N ILE A 676 32.98 38.12 28.43
CA ILE A 676 32.14 39.22 27.97
C ILE A 676 32.73 39.93 26.76
N GLY A 677 34.07 40.01 26.67
CA GLY A 677 34.75 40.60 25.52
C GLY A 677 34.52 39.81 24.24
N GLU A 678 34.57 38.49 24.33
CA GLU A 678 34.30 37.58 23.22
C GLU A 678 32.82 37.66 22.77
N VAL A 679 31.87 37.72 23.72
CA VAL A 679 30.42 37.90 23.43
C VAL A 679 30.17 39.20 22.70
N LYS A 680 30.86 40.33 23.12
CA LYS A 680 30.71 41.61 22.43
C LYS A 680 31.32 41.58 21.03
N ALA A 681 32.45 40.92 20.82
CA ALA A 681 33.09 40.77 19.52
C ALA A 681 32.18 39.95 18.57
N PHE A 682 31.65 38.85 19.04
CA PHE A 682 30.69 38.04 18.29
C PHE A 682 29.43 38.86 17.89
N LYS A 683 28.85 39.60 18.83
CA LYS A 683 27.67 40.46 18.60
C LYS A 683 27.92 41.57 17.60
N ALA A 684 29.14 42.09 17.54
CA ALA A 684 29.50 43.13 16.58
C ALA A 684 29.48 42.61 15.12
N GLU A 685 29.84 41.36 14.91
CA GLU A 685 29.83 40.72 13.60
C GLU A 685 28.48 40.02 13.31
N ASN A 686 27.76 39.60 14.35
CA ASN A 686 26.49 38.89 14.31
C ASN A 686 25.43 39.60 15.16
N PRO A 687 24.93 40.79 14.74
CA PRO A 687 24.02 41.60 15.55
C PRO A 687 22.70 40.84 15.95
N GLU A 688 22.23 39.99 15.08
CA GLU A 688 21.01 39.15 15.31
C GLU A 688 21.33 37.89 16.12
N GLY A 689 22.59 37.42 16.16
CA GLY A 689 22.99 36.23 16.87
C GLY A 689 22.92 36.40 18.40
N ILE A 690 22.55 35.33 19.09
CA ILE A 690 22.32 35.32 20.55
C ILE A 690 23.38 34.49 21.27
N VAL A 691 23.99 35.02 22.31
CA VAL A 691 24.88 34.30 23.21
C VAL A 691 24.27 34.31 24.62
N VAL A 692 23.92 33.13 25.11
CA VAL A 692 23.42 32.97 26.47
C VAL A 692 24.50 32.31 27.31
N TYR A 693 24.91 33.01 28.40
CA TYR A 693 26.09 32.61 29.14
C TYR A 693 26.01 32.78 30.69
N GLN A 694 24.79 32.94 31.24
CA GLN A 694 24.57 33.09 32.68
C GLN A 694 23.23 32.52 33.13
N THR A 695 22.94 31.26 32.84
CA THR A 695 21.60 30.62 33.13
C THR A 695 21.34 30.36 34.61
N ALA A 696 22.36 30.19 35.46
CA ALA A 696 22.14 30.01 36.91
C ALA A 696 21.35 31.16 37.54
N GLU A 697 21.52 32.39 37.04
CA GLU A 697 20.72 33.54 37.45
C GLU A 697 19.27 33.44 36.99
N LEU A 698 18.99 32.79 35.87
CA LEU A 698 17.61 32.59 35.36
C LEU A 698 16.82 31.61 36.22
N GLU A 699 17.42 30.55 36.75
CA GLU A 699 16.79 29.65 37.70
C GLU A 699 16.36 30.42 38.98
N SER A 700 17.28 31.23 39.52
CA SER A 700 17.00 32.06 40.68
C SER A 700 15.88 33.09 40.39
N TRP A 701 15.97 33.68 39.21
CA TRP A 701 14.94 34.62 38.76
C TRP A 701 13.56 33.95 38.64
N TRP A 702 13.49 32.78 37.96
CA TRP A 702 12.24 32.03 37.82
C TRP A 702 11.64 31.64 39.20
N ALA A 703 12.51 31.17 40.13
CA ALA A 703 12.06 30.82 41.46
C ALA A 703 11.44 32.00 42.22
N GLY A 704 11.99 33.23 42.02
CA GLY A 704 11.50 34.46 42.62
C GLY A 704 10.23 35.06 42.02
N LEU A 705 9.78 34.53 40.85
CA LEU A 705 8.58 35.06 40.18
C LEU A 705 7.31 34.72 40.96
N ASN A 706 6.39 35.71 41.02
CA ASN A 706 5.02 35.48 41.48
C ASN A 706 4.23 34.60 40.48
N SER A 707 3.04 34.13 40.87
CA SER A 707 2.19 33.28 40.04
C SER A 707 1.76 33.97 38.73
N GLY A 708 1.53 35.27 38.74
CA GLY A 708 1.11 36.02 37.55
C GLY A 708 2.19 36.03 36.47
N TRP A 709 3.44 36.29 36.88
CA TRP A 709 4.58 36.26 35.95
C TRP A 709 4.90 34.86 35.45
N LYS A 710 4.82 33.84 36.32
CA LYS A 710 4.97 32.45 35.89
C LYS A 710 3.92 32.07 34.83
N GLU A 711 2.69 32.50 34.98
CA GLU A 711 1.62 32.31 33.98
C GLU A 711 1.93 32.99 32.65
N VAL A 712 2.41 34.25 32.70
CA VAL A 712 2.82 35.00 31.48
C VAL A 712 3.89 34.23 30.72
N PHE A 713 4.98 33.89 31.36
CA PHE A 713 6.09 33.23 30.74
C PHE A 713 5.74 31.81 30.33
N SER A 714 4.91 31.09 31.11
CA SER A 714 4.41 29.79 30.70
C SER A 714 3.55 29.84 29.43
N SER A 715 2.71 30.87 29.33
CA SER A 715 1.88 31.09 28.13
C SER A 715 2.71 31.49 26.91
N ALA A 716 3.70 32.37 27.09
CA ALA A 716 4.55 32.86 26.00
C ALA A 716 5.53 31.77 25.48
N GLY A 717 6.03 30.92 26.35
CA GLY A 717 7.05 29.92 26.03
C GLY A 717 6.56 28.47 26.04
N GLY A 718 5.28 28.19 26.32
CA GLY A 718 4.75 26.84 26.43
C GLY A 718 5.38 26.01 27.56
N LEU A 719 5.75 26.69 28.68
CA LEU A 719 6.53 26.08 29.76
C LEU A 719 5.71 25.19 30.69
N LYS A 720 6.35 24.18 31.26
CA LYS A 720 5.83 23.37 32.38
C LYS A 720 6.01 24.11 33.70
N ALA A 721 5.36 23.62 34.74
CA ALA A 721 5.43 24.22 36.09
C ALA A 721 6.88 24.31 36.63
N ALA A 722 7.75 23.39 36.25
CA ALA A 722 9.18 23.40 36.56
C ALA A 722 9.99 23.34 35.25
N PRO A 723 10.31 24.48 34.63
CA PRO A 723 11.05 24.52 33.37
C PRO A 723 12.51 24.10 33.58
N SER A 724 13.04 23.45 32.53
CA SER A 724 14.47 23.16 32.45
C SER A 724 15.31 24.43 32.22
N ARG A 725 16.64 24.32 32.43
CA ARG A 725 17.56 25.44 32.12
C ARG A 725 17.46 25.90 30.67
N THR A 726 17.37 24.95 29.75
CA THR A 726 17.24 25.27 28.33
C THR A 726 15.94 26.03 28.04
N GLU A 727 14.84 25.67 28.71
CA GLU A 727 13.57 26.37 28.59
C GLU A 727 13.65 27.78 29.16
N LEU A 728 14.35 27.97 30.31
CA LEU A 728 14.57 29.30 30.90
C LEU A 728 15.46 30.17 30.01
N GLN A 729 16.48 29.60 29.36
CA GLN A 729 17.28 30.33 28.39
C GLN A 729 16.47 30.78 27.18
N ARG A 730 15.60 29.91 26.65
CA ARG A 730 14.65 30.31 25.59
C ARG A 730 13.72 31.44 26.04
N MET A 731 13.37 31.50 27.35
CA MET A 731 12.63 32.61 27.90
C MET A 731 13.43 33.92 27.85
N ALA A 732 14.70 33.90 28.26
CA ALA A 732 15.58 35.05 28.16
C ALA A 732 15.75 35.54 26.72
N ASP A 733 15.59 34.64 25.75
CA ASP A 733 15.68 34.93 24.30
C ASP A 733 14.37 35.40 23.67
N LEU A 734 13.26 35.55 24.47
CA LEU A 734 12.01 36.07 23.93
C LEU A 734 12.19 37.48 23.38
N THR A 735 11.78 37.65 22.14
CA THR A 735 11.80 38.96 21.48
C THR A 735 10.49 39.74 21.67
N GLU A 736 9.43 39.04 21.99
CA GLU A 736 8.10 39.64 22.16
C GLU A 736 7.43 39.09 23.42
N ILE A 737 6.74 39.92 24.15
CA ILE A 737 5.93 39.56 25.29
C ILE A 737 4.66 40.42 25.35
N ASP A 738 3.55 39.69 25.55
CA ASP A 738 2.25 40.33 25.77
C ASP A 738 1.74 39.97 27.17
N LEU A 739 1.71 40.95 28.04
CA LEU A 739 1.23 40.79 29.43
C LEU A 739 -0.29 40.74 29.49
N GLY A 740 -0.96 41.03 28.38
CA GLY A 740 -2.43 41.10 28.32
C GLY A 740 -3.00 42.09 29.31
N LYS A 741 -4.15 41.79 29.88
CA LYS A 741 -4.84 42.61 30.92
C LYS A 741 -4.65 42.03 32.34
N ARG A 742 -3.48 41.44 32.61
CA ARG A 742 -3.16 40.79 33.88
C ARG A 742 -2.82 41.81 34.96
N LYS A 743 -3.64 41.88 35.99
CA LYS A 743 -3.50 42.88 37.10
C LYS A 743 -2.69 42.36 38.30
N ASN A 744 -2.24 41.09 38.26
CA ASN A 744 -1.53 40.42 39.33
C ASN A 744 -0.01 40.37 39.14
N LEU A 745 0.55 41.17 38.24
CA LEU A 745 1.97 41.16 37.91
C LEU A 745 2.81 42.04 38.89
N GLY A 746 2.28 43.18 39.28
CA GLY A 746 2.84 44.10 40.29
C GLY A 746 4.06 44.92 39.83
N THR A 747 5.00 44.37 39.11
CA THR A 747 6.21 45.06 38.64
C THR A 747 6.75 44.45 37.35
N LEU A 748 7.51 45.23 36.57
CA LEU A 748 8.24 44.77 35.35
C LEU A 748 9.64 44.20 35.65
N MET A 749 10.10 44.14 36.93
CA MET A 749 11.42 43.61 37.29
C MET A 749 11.78 42.27 36.60
N PRO A 750 10.83 41.32 36.44
CA PRO A 750 11.13 40.07 35.72
C PRO A 750 11.61 40.25 34.29
N LEU A 751 11.23 41.34 33.61
CA LEU A 751 11.62 41.64 32.22
C LEU A 751 13.11 41.99 32.08
N GLN A 752 13.80 42.36 33.16
CA GLN A 752 15.23 42.68 33.13
C GLN A 752 16.10 41.49 32.68
N LYS A 753 15.58 40.28 32.75
CA LYS A 753 16.31 39.08 32.28
C LYS A 753 16.07 38.76 30.80
N LEU A 754 15.19 39.52 30.11
CA LEU A 754 14.91 39.36 28.68
C LEU A 754 15.91 40.19 27.86
N TYR A 755 17.05 39.61 27.54
CA TYR A 755 18.20 40.30 26.89
C TYR A 755 17.88 40.84 25.48
N GLN A 756 16.85 40.33 24.82
CA GLN A 756 16.56 40.59 23.40
C GLN A 756 15.15 41.08 23.12
N ILE A 757 14.43 41.49 24.16
CA ILE A 757 13.04 41.91 23.99
C ILE A 757 12.93 43.08 22.99
N LYS A 758 12.17 42.87 21.91
CA LYS A 758 11.86 43.86 20.87
C LYS A 758 10.45 44.42 20.99
N SER A 759 9.54 43.62 21.52
CA SER A 759 8.13 44.03 21.64
C SER A 759 7.60 43.72 23.04
N LEU A 760 7.11 44.73 23.71
CA LEU A 760 6.39 44.63 24.98
C LEU A 760 4.99 45.20 24.86
N LYS A 761 3.97 44.38 25.16
CA LYS A 761 2.58 44.80 25.26
C LYS A 761 2.07 44.58 26.68
N MET A 762 1.52 45.60 27.33
CA MET A 762 1.06 45.52 28.71
C MET A 762 -0.20 46.39 28.96
N ASN A 763 -1.25 46.17 28.17
CA ASN A 763 -2.46 46.96 28.29
C ASN A 763 -3.25 46.61 29.56
N ASP A 764 -3.74 47.61 30.33
CA ASP A 764 -4.57 47.47 31.55
C ASP A 764 -3.95 46.47 32.56
N THR A 765 -2.65 46.54 32.77
CA THR A 765 -1.95 45.68 33.77
C THR A 765 -1.85 46.31 35.14
N GLN A 766 -2.18 47.59 35.27
CA GLN A 766 -2.10 48.41 36.50
C GLN A 766 -0.68 48.57 37.04
N ILE A 767 0.35 48.44 36.19
CA ILE A 767 1.76 48.66 36.56
C ILE A 767 2.10 50.13 36.29
N PRO A 768 2.56 50.90 37.30
CA PRO A 768 2.86 52.31 37.14
C PRO A 768 4.32 52.59 36.76
N ASP A 769 5.24 51.65 37.03
CA ASP A 769 6.69 51.88 36.97
C ASP A 769 7.32 51.17 35.78
N LEU A 770 7.95 51.95 34.88
CA LEU A 770 8.72 51.50 33.74
C LEU A 770 10.24 51.34 34.04
N GLY A 771 10.69 51.67 35.23
CA GLY A 771 12.12 51.58 35.59
C GLY A 771 12.79 50.28 35.23
N PRO A 772 12.17 49.10 35.47
CA PRO A 772 12.79 47.83 35.13
C PRO A 772 13.13 47.64 33.67
N ILE A 773 12.51 48.33 32.71
CA ILE A 773 12.82 48.22 31.28
C ILE A 773 13.75 49.29 30.74
N GLU A 774 14.28 50.20 31.57
CA GLU A 774 15.17 51.30 31.19
C GLU A 774 16.36 50.80 30.31
N ASN A 775 16.89 49.60 30.62
CA ASN A 775 18.04 49.01 29.95
C ASN A 775 17.67 48.03 28.83
N SER A 776 16.39 47.96 28.48
CA SER A 776 15.91 47.07 27.39
C SER A 776 16.17 47.75 26.03
N LEU A 777 17.43 47.93 25.68
CA LEU A 777 17.87 48.75 24.53
C LEU A 777 17.49 48.14 23.17
N THR A 778 17.08 46.87 23.13
CA THR A 778 16.63 46.18 21.93
C THR A 778 15.13 46.45 21.61
N LEU A 779 14.41 47.12 22.51
CA LEU A 779 12.96 47.29 22.38
C LEU A 779 12.60 48.19 21.18
N GLU A 780 11.76 47.67 20.30
CA GLU A 780 11.26 48.36 19.11
C GLU A 780 9.78 48.74 19.23
N THR A 781 8.99 47.89 19.92
CA THR A 781 7.56 48.10 20.15
C THR A 781 7.26 48.12 21.63
N LEU A 782 6.62 49.18 22.11
CA LEU A 782 6.14 49.31 23.48
C LEU A 782 4.68 49.75 23.48
N ILE A 783 3.78 48.92 24.00
CA ILE A 783 2.35 49.17 24.14
C ILE A 783 2.02 49.09 25.63
N ILE A 784 1.67 50.24 26.23
CA ILE A 784 1.46 50.41 27.68
C ILE A 784 0.12 51.10 27.98
N SER A 785 -0.82 50.99 27.07
CA SER A 785 -2.14 51.66 27.18
C SER A 785 -2.94 51.19 28.38
N ASP A 786 -3.87 52.04 28.86
CA ASP A 786 -4.79 51.76 29.98
C ASP A 786 -4.05 51.42 31.30
N ASN A 787 -2.84 51.97 31.53
CA ASN A 787 -2.06 51.78 32.76
C ASN A 787 -1.89 53.11 33.51
N PRO A 788 -1.69 53.10 34.86
CA PRO A 788 -1.46 54.27 35.69
C PRO A 788 -0.01 54.82 35.58
N ILE A 789 0.52 54.86 34.35
CA ILE A 789 1.88 55.34 34.05
C ILE A 789 1.83 56.87 33.92
N GLU A 790 2.53 57.58 34.79
CA GLU A 790 2.63 59.06 34.81
C GLU A 790 3.93 59.55 34.16
N ASP A 791 5.01 58.74 34.27
CA ASP A 791 6.36 59.14 33.86
C ASP A 791 6.93 58.21 32.80
N LEU A 792 7.42 58.80 31.70
CA LEU A 792 8.09 58.11 30.60
C LEU A 792 9.62 58.23 30.62
N ASN A 793 10.22 58.79 31.66
CA ASN A 793 11.67 59.04 31.72
C ASN A 793 12.49 57.74 31.51
N TYR A 794 12.04 56.64 32.04
CA TYR A 794 12.70 55.34 31.90
C TYR A 794 12.77 54.82 30.46
N ILE A 795 11.97 55.32 29.51
CA ILE A 795 12.06 54.93 28.12
C ILE A 795 12.91 55.83 27.26
N ALA A 796 13.43 56.96 27.80
CA ALA A 796 14.24 57.94 27.07
C ALA A 796 15.51 57.35 26.44
N GLY A 797 16.05 56.26 27.03
CA GLY A 797 17.18 55.49 26.54
C GLY A 797 16.92 54.48 25.42
N LEU A 798 15.64 54.15 25.18
CA LEU A 798 15.20 53.09 24.28
C LEU A 798 15.17 53.51 22.80
N LYS A 799 16.33 53.91 22.29
CA LYS A 799 16.49 54.56 20.97
C LYS A 799 16.10 53.71 19.76
N ASN A 800 15.83 52.44 19.96
CA ASN A 800 15.40 51.52 18.91
C ASN A 800 13.86 51.47 18.78
N LEU A 801 13.11 52.16 19.66
CA LEU A 801 11.64 52.15 19.58
C LEU A 801 11.16 52.75 18.25
N LYS A 802 10.35 51.96 17.56
CA LYS A 802 9.61 52.28 16.34
C LYS A 802 8.13 52.50 16.59
N LYS A 803 7.57 51.78 17.56
CA LYS A 803 6.15 51.88 17.92
C LYS A 803 6.00 52.07 19.41
N LEU A 804 5.28 53.13 19.79
CA LEU A 804 4.94 53.41 21.18
C LEU A 804 3.43 53.75 21.31
N GLU A 805 2.72 53.01 22.16
CA GLU A 805 1.31 53.28 22.47
C GLU A 805 1.13 53.36 23.98
N PHE A 806 0.60 54.47 24.45
CA PHE A 806 0.26 54.72 25.86
C PHE A 806 -1.09 55.43 25.98
N GLU A 807 -2.06 54.94 25.21
CA GLU A 807 -3.43 55.37 25.22
C GLU A 807 -4.04 55.25 26.63
N ASN A 808 -4.87 56.26 27.05
CA ASN A 808 -5.58 56.29 28.34
C ASN A 808 -4.64 56.17 29.55
N THR A 809 -3.43 56.74 29.48
CA THR A 809 -2.52 56.85 30.63
C THR A 809 -2.51 58.29 31.16
N PRO A 810 -2.17 58.50 32.46
CA PRO A 810 -2.06 59.84 33.04
C PRO A 810 -0.83 60.66 32.62
N VAL A 811 -0.09 60.17 31.63
CA VAL A 811 1.09 60.82 31.04
C VAL A 811 0.73 62.27 30.62
N ASN A 812 1.55 63.20 31.02
CA ASN A 812 1.35 64.63 30.75
C ASN A 812 2.55 65.37 30.13
N ASP A 813 3.68 64.65 29.96
CA ASP A 813 4.93 65.16 29.42
C ASP A 813 5.53 64.20 28.35
N LEU A 814 6.07 64.78 27.27
CA LEU A 814 6.69 64.07 26.14
C LEU A 814 8.22 64.24 26.08
N ILE A 815 8.81 64.98 27.04
CA ILE A 815 10.28 65.21 27.06
C ILE A 815 11.07 63.94 26.86
N PRO A 816 10.69 62.77 27.50
CA PRO A 816 11.42 61.52 27.31
C PRO A 816 11.43 60.98 25.87
N LEU A 817 10.51 61.39 25.02
CA LEU A 817 10.41 60.95 23.64
C LEU A 817 11.39 61.62 22.68
N ALA A 818 12.00 62.77 23.06
CA ALA A 818 12.82 63.61 22.18
C ALA A 818 14.06 62.85 21.64
N GLY A 819 14.52 61.78 22.31
CA GLY A 819 15.63 60.94 21.86
C GLY A 819 15.23 59.74 21.01
N LEU A 820 13.96 59.46 20.83
CA LEU A 820 13.43 58.23 20.18
C LEU A 820 13.24 58.45 18.67
N THR A 821 14.30 58.84 17.97
CA THR A 821 14.21 59.28 16.57
C THR A 821 13.81 58.20 15.57
N LYS A 822 13.80 56.90 15.94
CA LYS A 822 13.34 55.79 15.09
C LYS A 822 11.81 55.56 15.17
N LEU A 823 11.10 56.34 15.98
CA LEU A 823 9.67 56.13 16.20
C LEU A 823 8.89 56.41 14.92
N GLU A 824 8.12 55.43 14.50
CA GLU A 824 7.25 55.45 13.32
C GLU A 824 5.75 55.58 13.72
N THR A 825 5.37 54.95 14.83
CA THR A 825 4.00 54.95 15.31
C THR A 825 3.94 55.44 16.77
N LEU A 826 3.14 56.44 17.03
CA LEU A 826 2.89 57.01 18.36
C LEU A 826 1.38 57.13 18.64
N ASN A 827 0.89 56.37 19.61
CA ASN A 827 -0.48 56.50 20.10
C ASN A 827 -0.50 56.98 21.55
N MET A 828 -1.00 58.16 21.76
CA MET A 828 -1.14 58.81 23.07
C MET A 828 -2.55 59.36 23.29
N ALA A 829 -3.52 58.74 22.68
CA ALA A 829 -4.92 59.11 22.81
C ALA A 829 -5.40 59.00 24.27
N GLY A 830 -6.34 59.85 24.69
CA GLY A 830 -6.89 59.80 26.05
C GLY A 830 -5.94 60.20 27.16
N THR A 831 -4.75 60.77 26.84
CA THR A 831 -3.77 61.23 27.84
C THR A 831 -3.95 62.68 28.25
N GLN A 832 -3.15 63.13 29.23
CA GLN A 832 -3.17 64.52 29.72
C GLN A 832 -2.28 65.49 28.93
N ILE A 833 -1.75 65.00 27.77
CA ILE A 833 -0.87 65.78 26.90
C ILE A 833 -1.60 67.00 26.32
N LYS A 834 -0.91 68.14 26.35
CA LYS A 834 -1.46 69.47 25.87
C LYS A 834 -0.61 70.04 24.74
N LYS A 835 0.62 69.55 24.54
CA LYS A 835 1.61 70.06 23.56
C LYS A 835 2.33 68.89 22.88
N LEU A 836 2.78 69.12 21.65
CA LEU A 836 3.50 68.14 20.81
C LEU A 836 4.95 68.52 20.54
N ASN A 837 5.49 69.53 21.30
CA ASN A 837 6.78 70.13 20.94
C ASN A 837 7.90 69.08 20.79
N GLU A 838 7.93 68.07 21.63
CA GLU A 838 8.96 67.02 21.72
C GLU A 838 8.81 65.98 20.57
N VAL A 839 7.64 65.95 19.94
CA VAL A 839 7.38 65.07 18.79
C VAL A 839 8.02 65.62 17.51
N SER A 840 8.31 66.95 17.45
CA SER A 840 8.85 67.60 16.27
C SER A 840 10.21 67.06 15.80
N VAL A 841 10.97 66.35 16.64
CA VAL A 841 12.28 65.77 16.31
C VAL A 841 12.14 64.28 15.82
N LEU A 842 10.94 63.75 15.82
CA LEU A 842 10.68 62.34 15.46
C LEU A 842 10.48 62.20 13.94
N SER A 843 11.53 62.44 13.16
CA SER A 843 11.48 62.53 11.70
C SER A 843 10.97 61.30 10.96
N ASN A 844 11.02 60.11 11.60
CA ASN A 844 10.53 58.86 11.02
C ASN A 844 9.05 58.56 11.33
N LEU A 845 8.36 59.47 12.05
CA LEU A 845 6.97 59.24 12.47
C LEU A 845 6.02 59.27 11.28
N LYS A 846 5.29 58.17 11.08
CA LYS A 846 4.30 57.92 10.03
C LYS A 846 2.88 58.02 10.57
N HIS A 847 2.64 57.46 11.77
CA HIS A 847 1.31 57.32 12.34
C HIS A 847 1.30 57.96 13.73
N ILE A 848 0.43 58.96 13.93
CA ILE A 848 0.24 59.57 15.23
C ILE A 848 -1.26 59.62 15.63
N SER A 849 -1.55 59.17 16.85
CA SER A 849 -2.90 59.18 17.40
C SER A 849 -2.91 59.91 18.74
N PHE A 850 -3.72 60.97 18.87
CA PHE A 850 -3.87 61.75 20.08
C PHE A 850 -5.29 62.27 20.28
N PHE A 851 -6.28 61.51 19.82
CA PHE A 851 -7.68 61.83 20.07
C PHE A 851 -7.97 61.80 21.59
N ASN A 852 -9.06 62.44 22.03
CA ASN A 852 -9.39 62.58 23.44
C ASN A 852 -8.29 63.28 24.29
N THR A 853 -7.54 64.24 23.73
CA THR A 853 -6.48 64.97 24.48
C THR A 853 -6.68 66.46 24.50
N GLY A 854 -5.83 67.16 25.27
CA GLY A 854 -5.86 68.61 25.38
C GLY A 854 -5.09 69.42 24.32
N ILE A 855 -4.63 68.73 23.25
CA ILE A 855 -3.76 69.35 22.22
C ILE A 855 -4.49 70.38 21.39
N LYS A 856 -3.80 71.55 21.15
CA LYS A 856 -4.36 72.73 20.50
C LYS A 856 -3.68 73.14 19.20
N SER A 857 -2.54 72.52 18.88
CA SER A 857 -1.73 72.88 17.72
C SER A 857 -1.09 71.68 17.07
N LEU A 858 -1.07 71.63 15.73
CA LEU A 858 -0.34 70.68 14.89
C LEU A 858 1.05 71.20 14.46
N SER A 859 1.36 72.56 14.82
CA SER A 859 2.61 73.18 14.39
C SER A 859 3.89 72.38 14.67
N PRO A 860 4.00 71.63 15.79
CA PRO A 860 5.19 70.78 16.00
C PRO A 860 5.30 69.61 14.99
N LEU A 861 4.24 69.27 14.26
CA LEU A 861 4.22 68.17 13.28
C LEU A 861 4.54 68.64 11.85
N GLU A 862 4.55 69.96 11.59
CA GLU A 862 4.74 70.53 10.24
C GLU A 862 6.08 70.13 9.58
N GLY A 863 7.13 69.83 10.34
CA GLY A 863 8.40 69.36 9.87
C GLY A 863 8.51 67.86 9.61
N LEU A 864 7.47 67.11 9.94
CA LEU A 864 7.48 65.64 9.87
C LEU A 864 6.96 65.16 8.49
N THR A 865 7.83 65.15 7.51
CA THR A 865 7.47 64.83 6.13
C THR A 865 7.10 63.32 5.91
N SER A 866 7.37 62.44 6.87
CA SER A 866 7.04 61.02 6.84
C SER A 866 5.62 60.68 7.32
N LEU A 867 4.85 61.68 7.81
CA LEU A 867 3.53 61.46 8.35
C LEU A 867 2.53 61.02 7.28
N GLU A 868 1.90 59.88 7.50
CA GLU A 868 0.86 59.28 6.65
C GLU A 868 -0.53 59.37 7.26
N HIS A 869 -0.64 59.19 8.60
CA HIS A 869 -1.93 59.15 9.28
C HIS A 869 -1.90 59.93 10.61
N ILE A 870 -2.90 60.80 10.84
CA ILE A 870 -3.14 61.51 12.10
C ILE A 870 -4.57 61.22 12.57
N LYS A 871 -4.72 60.68 13.79
CA LYS A 871 -6.02 60.58 14.45
C LYS A 871 -6.11 61.57 15.60
N CYS A 872 -6.98 62.60 15.45
CA CYS A 872 -7.02 63.72 16.39
C CYS A 872 -8.43 64.23 16.70
N PHE A 873 -9.46 63.38 16.58
CA PHE A 873 -10.82 63.78 16.97
C PHE A 873 -10.94 64.00 18.49
N ASN A 874 -11.98 64.77 18.94
CA ASN A 874 -12.18 65.07 20.33
C ASN A 874 -10.93 65.69 21.03
N THR A 875 -10.30 66.64 20.36
CA THR A 875 -9.19 67.48 20.85
C THR A 875 -9.58 68.94 20.96
N ARG A 876 -8.64 69.82 21.34
CA ARG A 876 -8.83 71.26 21.31
C ARG A 876 -8.34 71.90 20.00
N LEU A 877 -8.13 71.12 18.95
CA LEU A 877 -7.82 71.61 17.61
C LEU A 877 -9.05 72.27 17.01
N SER A 878 -8.87 73.36 16.26
CA SER A 878 -9.93 73.89 15.43
C SER A 878 -9.87 73.31 14.02
N GLU A 879 -11.02 73.15 13.38
CA GLU A 879 -11.15 72.71 11.99
C GLU A 879 -10.24 73.47 11.01
N LYS A 880 -10.13 74.80 11.23
CA LYS A 880 -9.27 75.68 10.44
C LYS A 880 -7.82 75.25 10.49
N LYS A 881 -7.31 74.86 11.69
CA LYS A 881 -5.92 74.43 11.86
C LYS A 881 -5.68 73.05 11.20
N VAL A 882 -6.67 72.18 11.31
CA VAL A 882 -6.58 70.86 10.69
C VAL A 882 -6.56 70.97 9.17
N ARG A 883 -7.42 71.78 8.58
CA ARG A 883 -7.44 72.04 7.13
C ARG A 883 -6.17 72.69 6.64
N SER A 884 -5.60 73.66 7.35
CA SER A 884 -4.34 74.32 6.98
C SER A 884 -3.22 73.28 6.98
N PHE A 885 -3.12 72.36 7.97
CA PHE A 885 -2.15 71.31 8.02
C PHE A 885 -2.36 70.29 6.90
N GLN A 886 -3.60 69.94 6.57
CA GLN A 886 -3.94 69.01 5.45
C GLN A 886 -3.53 69.61 4.09
N GLU A 887 -3.65 70.92 3.90
CA GLU A 887 -3.21 71.61 2.67
C GLU A 887 -1.67 71.57 2.50
N GLU A 888 -0.92 71.65 3.63
CA GLU A 888 0.54 71.55 3.63
C GLU A 888 1.04 70.09 3.57
N HIS A 889 0.20 69.10 4.00
CA HIS A 889 0.50 67.68 4.01
C HIS A 889 -0.57 66.87 3.28
N PRO A 890 -0.72 67.01 1.94
CA PRO A 890 -1.83 66.40 1.18
C PRO A 890 -1.82 64.88 1.14
N SER A 891 -0.66 64.23 1.38
CA SER A 891 -0.52 62.77 1.47
C SER A 891 -0.86 62.20 2.84
N CYS A 892 -1.04 63.06 3.87
CA CYS A 892 -1.33 62.63 5.22
C CYS A 892 -2.84 62.53 5.45
N GLU A 893 -3.36 61.36 5.77
CA GLU A 893 -4.77 61.18 6.11
C GLU A 893 -5.02 61.67 7.53
N ILE A 894 -6.00 62.63 7.72
CA ILE A 894 -6.34 63.16 9.03
C ILE A 894 -7.75 62.75 9.42
N ILE A 895 -7.89 61.96 10.46
CA ILE A 895 -9.18 61.61 11.09
C ILE A 895 -9.42 62.58 12.25
N PHE A 896 -10.35 63.53 12.02
CA PHE A 896 -10.62 64.63 12.95
C PHE A 896 -12.05 64.61 13.53
N TYR A 897 -13.01 63.98 12.85
CA TYR A 897 -14.43 63.96 13.23
C TYR A 897 -14.80 62.69 14.03
#